data_123da796eed4c3acc4d5720143bc5fda
#
_entry.id   123da796eed4c3acc4d5720143bc5fda
#
_cell.length_a   1.000
_cell.length_b   1.000
_cell.length_c   1.000
_cell.angle_alpha   90.00
_cell.angle_beta   90.00
_cell.angle_gamma   90.00
#
_symmetry.space_group_name_H-M   'P 1'
#
loop_
_entity.id
_entity.type
_entity.pdbx_description
1 polymer ?
#
loop_
_entity_poly.entity_id
_entity_poly.type
_entity_poly.pdbx_seq_one_letter_code
_entity_poly.pdbx_strand_id
1 'polypeptide(L)'
;MNFCDLHSHSDFSIFDGFATIDDKIKRAKELGYTALAMTEHGTTTGLMEFYLKCKKEGLKPVLGYEGYFAIEPEVKGGQTYHILLLCKNLTGYRNLMKIATYGTEHFYRKPRIGFEILAECHEGLICSTACIAGVLSHENPDNMIHDLHKIFGDDFYLEIQPHDFPEQYEYNKKVRELGDKYNIPTIITGDSHYVLPSDTDTHRAWLGLGEDSEYYASGDYYMMSQEEMAKFFDYDTSQYFKNVSNIIDQCDVEIPMGEENFPVFDCKDPLRYLKDRCNEGWKHLGIAKKDNSQQYKEQAIHEFNVLEQCHYTNYMCIIHDMLEFCKRKHIPIGPGRGSVGGSLVAYLAGITQVDPIRFNLVFERFANPERVTSPDIDVDVSSERREEVIDYIREKYGLVYQIRTISYIQPKSALQRAGQALGYAPADIDAISSKIDNLADVKDDMLRDLAEKFLGHIEKYSTHASAVVVFPKDVSNWCAVEKNKDILVAAQDFHLLEKQGIMKLDILGLKTLDVLDGALERIGRPGELLINNIPLQDDYTARMLRAGFTQGCFQIESGGMTDIVKAINTQRVEDLIDTVALFRPGPLDSGMVRVFERRRQGEEAVTYLHPKLEPILNDTEGVILYQEQIMKIARELCGYTYGEADNLRRIIGRKITEEMQPVIDDMLERGLKNGIPKDIMQEICDEIITFANYGFNKGHSAAYGLLAWYTAYIKAHYTAEYMASLIDIVGQDTSGRDKLSPLIEHCKKINIKVLPPDIGVSQMKCVSKNRTVTLGFNLIAGVGNSIVPNGNNAEQFLVDNVKLNKTILKNIVRSGACDNYTSKTRWELLEYIDWLKDKRKSKGEFVYSGEQEESYGQMEFATLRYTFTDMFADYDNSIVDGNTNILALITKIKNTRTKKGKPMAFVETLSKDKARKLAYFGDKLEELKKGNMYIMQLDNTVIRDFITAKKRA
;
A
#
# COMPACT_ATOMS: atom_id res chain seq x y z
N MET A 1 -26.79 3.13 39.65
CA MET A 1 -26.16 4.28 38.97
C MET A 1 -25.59 3.79 37.67
N ASN A 2 -25.67 4.62 36.63
CA ASN A 2 -24.91 4.31 35.40
C ASN A 2 -23.41 4.45 35.68
N PHE A 3 -22.63 3.47 35.30
CA PHE A 3 -21.22 3.48 35.51
C PHE A 3 -20.48 2.92 34.28
N CYS A 4 -19.37 3.54 33.93
CA CYS A 4 -18.28 2.98 33.11
C CYS A 4 -16.99 3.72 33.46
N ASP A 5 -15.86 3.11 33.13
CA ASP A 5 -14.59 3.83 33.16
C ASP A 5 -14.57 4.87 32.03
N LEU A 6 -14.47 6.17 32.39
CA LEU A 6 -14.49 7.29 31.46
C LEU A 6 -13.11 7.56 30.81
N HIS A 7 -12.04 7.03 31.40
CA HIS A 7 -10.67 7.11 30.88
C HIS A 7 -10.17 5.71 30.54
N SER A 8 -10.12 5.37 29.27
CA SER A 8 -10.01 3.98 28.85
C SER A 8 -9.43 3.84 27.45
N HIS A 9 -8.37 3.05 27.32
CA HIS A 9 -7.60 2.82 26.11
C HIS A 9 -7.82 1.45 25.51
N SER A 10 -7.74 1.36 24.18
CA SER A 10 -7.73 0.11 23.44
C SER A 10 -6.41 -0.03 22.67
N ASP A 11 -6.30 -1.07 21.86
CA ASP A 11 -5.16 -1.26 20.96
C ASP A 11 -5.07 -0.21 19.83
N PHE A 12 -6.03 0.72 19.73
CA PHE A 12 -5.91 1.95 18.93
C PHE A 12 -4.89 2.94 19.52
N SER A 13 -4.61 2.90 20.82
CA SER A 13 -3.39 3.47 21.42
C SER A 13 -2.23 2.50 21.17
N ILE A 14 -1.65 2.57 19.96
CA ILE A 14 -0.72 1.55 19.44
C ILE A 14 0.45 1.36 20.39
N PHE A 15 0.68 0.09 20.78
CA PHE A 15 1.74 -0.33 21.71
C PHE A 15 1.66 0.32 23.10
N ASP A 16 0.47 0.74 23.48
CA ASP A 16 0.14 1.18 24.82
C ASP A 16 -1.05 0.37 25.34
N GLY A 17 -2.26 0.61 24.85
CA GLY A 17 -3.40 -0.24 25.17
C GLY A 17 -3.28 -1.68 24.65
N PHE A 18 -3.77 -2.63 25.46
CA PHE A 18 -3.81 -4.07 25.14
C PHE A 18 -5.22 -4.62 25.33
N ALA A 19 -6.19 -4.05 24.66
CA ALA A 19 -7.56 -4.53 24.65
C ALA A 19 -8.19 -4.18 23.30
N THR A 20 -8.80 -5.15 22.62
CA THR A 20 -9.61 -4.85 21.45
C THR A 20 -10.94 -4.22 21.86
N ILE A 21 -11.60 -3.49 20.96
CA ILE A 21 -12.95 -2.97 21.23
C ILE A 21 -13.92 -4.10 21.62
N ASP A 22 -13.80 -5.25 20.97
CA ASP A 22 -14.68 -6.41 21.25
C ASP A 22 -14.45 -6.98 22.64
N ASP A 23 -13.20 -7.08 23.11
CA ASP A 23 -12.86 -7.52 24.47
C ASP A 23 -13.41 -6.55 25.50
N LYS A 24 -13.26 -5.24 25.27
CA LYS A 24 -13.80 -4.20 26.15
C LYS A 24 -15.32 -4.26 26.24
N ILE A 25 -16.03 -4.46 25.14
CA ILE A 25 -17.50 -4.62 25.10
C ILE A 25 -17.91 -5.86 25.88
N LYS A 26 -17.23 -6.98 25.68
CA LYS A 26 -17.49 -8.23 26.43
C LYS A 26 -17.32 -8.01 27.93
N ARG A 27 -16.20 -7.42 28.33
CA ARG A 27 -15.90 -7.13 29.74
C ARG A 27 -16.89 -6.15 30.35
N ALA A 28 -17.27 -5.09 29.64
CA ALA A 28 -18.29 -4.14 30.08
C ALA A 28 -19.61 -4.81 30.42
N LYS A 29 -20.05 -5.77 29.59
CA LYS A 29 -21.26 -6.58 29.84
C LYS A 29 -21.10 -7.47 31.08
N GLU A 30 -19.94 -8.12 31.27
CA GLU A 30 -19.65 -8.92 32.46
C GLU A 30 -19.68 -8.09 33.75
N LEU A 31 -19.19 -6.84 33.69
CA LEU A 31 -19.21 -5.90 34.80
C LEU A 31 -20.58 -5.21 35.01
N GLY A 32 -21.55 -5.44 34.12
CA GLY A 32 -22.84 -4.80 34.16
C GLY A 32 -22.82 -3.31 33.81
N TYR A 33 -21.87 -2.87 33.04
CA TYR A 33 -21.79 -1.51 32.51
C TYR A 33 -22.97 -1.22 31.56
N THR A 34 -23.54 -0.01 31.65
CA THR A 34 -24.59 0.48 30.75
C THR A 34 -24.04 1.37 29.63
N ALA A 35 -22.81 1.83 29.80
CA ALA A 35 -22.05 2.63 28.86
C ALA A 35 -20.64 2.09 28.76
N LEU A 36 -19.89 2.53 27.75
CA LEU A 36 -18.46 2.29 27.61
C LEU A 36 -17.81 3.54 27.03
N ALA A 37 -16.64 3.92 27.52
CA ALA A 37 -15.88 5.05 26.98
C ALA A 37 -14.65 4.56 26.21
N MET A 38 -14.20 5.38 25.27
CA MET A 38 -12.96 5.21 24.51
C MET A 38 -12.28 6.56 24.37
N THR A 39 -11.02 6.67 24.84
CA THR A 39 -10.28 7.91 25.01
C THR A 39 -8.82 7.73 24.63
N GLU A 40 -8.58 7.40 23.37
CA GLU A 40 -7.25 7.04 22.87
C GLU A 40 -6.24 8.17 22.92
N HIS A 41 -4.98 7.82 23.09
CA HIS A 41 -3.85 8.76 23.11
C HIS A 41 -3.65 9.43 21.75
N GLY A 42 -4.06 10.69 21.63
CA GLY A 42 -3.73 11.55 20.50
C GLY A 42 -4.28 11.10 19.14
N THR A 43 -5.25 10.18 19.10
CA THR A 43 -5.89 9.70 17.87
C THR A 43 -7.39 9.52 18.03
N THR A 44 -8.12 9.70 16.93
CA THR A 44 -9.58 9.47 16.85
C THR A 44 -9.93 8.29 15.95
N THR A 45 -8.92 7.54 15.47
CA THR A 45 -9.06 6.52 14.42
C THR A 45 -10.09 5.44 14.75
N GLY A 46 -10.18 4.99 15.98
CA GLY A 46 -11.09 3.92 16.41
C GLY A 46 -12.51 4.38 16.78
N LEU A 47 -12.76 5.68 16.96
CA LEU A 47 -14.00 6.17 17.57
C LEU A 47 -15.27 5.76 16.83
N MET A 48 -15.23 5.76 15.49
CA MET A 48 -16.42 5.39 14.70
C MET A 48 -16.71 3.89 14.76
N GLU A 49 -15.69 3.06 14.74
CA GLU A 49 -15.83 1.62 14.91
C GLU A 49 -16.39 1.30 16.30
N PHE A 50 -15.85 1.92 17.32
CA PHE A 50 -16.31 1.82 18.69
C PHE A 50 -17.78 2.24 18.82
N TYR A 51 -18.16 3.40 18.26
CA TYR A 51 -19.54 3.88 18.25
C TYR A 51 -20.50 2.83 17.67
N LEU A 52 -20.20 2.30 16.49
CA LEU A 52 -21.06 1.33 15.82
C LEU A 52 -21.16 0.00 16.57
N LYS A 53 -20.06 -0.49 17.13
CA LYS A 53 -20.03 -1.74 17.89
C LYS A 53 -20.81 -1.60 19.20
N CYS A 54 -20.62 -0.50 19.95
CA CYS A 54 -21.40 -0.25 21.18
C CYS A 54 -22.92 -0.16 20.90
N LYS A 55 -23.32 0.60 19.88
CA LYS A 55 -24.74 0.70 19.49
C LYS A 55 -25.33 -0.67 19.13
N LYS A 56 -24.61 -1.49 18.36
CA LYS A 56 -25.01 -2.85 18.00
C LYS A 56 -25.21 -3.74 19.23
N GLU A 57 -24.35 -3.61 20.21
CA GLU A 57 -24.33 -4.45 21.40
C GLU A 57 -25.19 -3.87 22.56
N GLY A 58 -25.89 -2.74 22.34
CA GLY A 58 -26.81 -2.12 23.30
C GLY A 58 -26.11 -1.36 24.44
N LEU A 59 -24.85 -1.01 24.28
CA LEU A 59 -24.10 -0.15 25.19
C LEU A 59 -24.16 1.30 24.72
N LYS A 60 -24.24 2.26 25.65
CA LYS A 60 -24.14 3.69 25.36
C LYS A 60 -22.67 4.06 25.09
N PRO A 61 -22.28 4.51 23.88
CA PRO A 61 -20.91 4.92 23.62
C PRO A 61 -20.62 6.31 24.20
N VAL A 62 -19.56 6.43 24.96
CA VAL A 62 -18.98 7.71 25.39
C VAL A 62 -17.72 7.94 24.56
N LEU A 63 -17.81 8.87 23.60
CA LEU A 63 -16.71 9.17 22.67
C LEU A 63 -15.81 10.21 23.28
N GLY A 64 -14.51 9.94 23.31
CA GLY A 64 -13.53 10.83 23.91
C GLY A 64 -12.16 10.76 23.26
N TYR A 65 -11.22 11.48 23.87
CA TYR A 65 -9.87 11.64 23.37
C TYR A 65 -8.96 12.07 24.52
N GLU A 66 -7.88 11.38 24.73
CA GLU A 66 -6.82 11.86 25.61
C GLU A 66 -5.78 12.62 24.80
N GLY A 67 -5.81 13.94 24.93
CA GLY A 67 -4.96 14.85 24.18
C GLY A 67 -3.62 15.14 24.87
N TYR A 68 -2.60 15.42 24.10
CA TYR A 68 -1.32 15.92 24.60
C TYR A 68 -1.33 17.44 24.66
N PHE A 69 -1.70 17.97 25.82
CA PHE A 69 -1.79 19.39 26.07
C PHE A 69 -0.41 20.03 26.21
N ALA A 70 -0.18 21.15 25.57
CA ALA A 70 1.00 21.98 25.69
C ALA A 70 0.60 23.44 25.84
N ILE A 71 1.31 24.21 26.69
CA ILE A 71 1.03 25.64 26.86
C ILE A 71 1.29 26.41 25.56
N GLU A 72 2.36 26.05 24.87
CA GLU A 72 2.78 26.58 23.56
C GLU A 72 2.95 25.41 22.57
N PRO A 73 1.87 24.99 21.87
CA PRO A 73 1.90 23.82 20.99
C PRO A 73 2.89 23.92 19.83
N GLU A 74 3.17 25.11 19.34
CA GLU A 74 4.10 25.43 18.25
C GLU A 74 5.57 25.28 18.64
N VAL A 75 5.91 25.35 19.94
CA VAL A 75 7.29 25.28 20.44
C VAL A 75 7.76 23.83 20.49
N LYS A 76 8.71 23.47 19.63
CA LYS A 76 9.29 22.12 19.58
C LYS A 76 10.10 21.83 20.85
N GLY A 77 9.81 20.69 21.48
CA GLY A 77 10.51 20.22 22.69
C GLY A 77 9.94 20.74 24.01
N GLY A 78 8.83 21.48 23.99
CA GLY A 78 8.06 21.84 25.19
C GLY A 78 7.45 20.60 25.86
N GLN A 79 7.23 20.68 27.18
CA GLN A 79 6.58 19.65 27.96
C GLN A 79 5.12 19.50 27.53
N THR A 80 4.62 18.28 27.53
CA THR A 80 3.21 17.95 27.25
C THR A 80 2.60 17.26 28.46
N TYR A 81 1.31 17.53 28.68
CA TYR A 81 0.50 16.95 29.73
C TYR A 81 -0.70 16.25 29.12
N HIS A 82 -1.28 15.28 29.81
CA HIS A 82 -2.50 14.67 29.35
C HIS A 82 -3.72 15.53 29.74
N ILE A 83 -4.73 15.54 28.86
CA ILE A 83 -6.03 16.17 29.11
C ILE A 83 -7.11 15.28 28.49
N LEU A 84 -8.17 15.01 29.21
CA LEU A 84 -9.26 14.16 28.77
C LEU A 84 -10.42 14.98 28.26
N LEU A 85 -10.91 14.67 27.04
CA LEU A 85 -12.05 15.33 26.42
C LEU A 85 -13.12 14.29 26.10
N LEU A 86 -14.40 14.54 26.48
CA LEU A 86 -15.54 13.66 26.24
C LEU A 86 -16.62 14.41 25.47
N CYS A 87 -17.26 13.76 24.48
CA CYS A 87 -18.30 14.38 23.66
C CYS A 87 -19.68 14.26 24.32
N LYS A 88 -20.33 15.38 24.54
CA LYS A 88 -21.74 15.42 25.02
C LYS A 88 -22.74 15.15 23.89
N ASN A 89 -22.46 15.66 22.71
CA ASN A 89 -23.37 15.65 21.57
C ASN A 89 -22.60 15.72 20.24
N LEU A 90 -23.33 15.79 19.11
CA LEU A 90 -22.72 15.89 17.78
C LEU A 90 -21.84 17.14 17.58
N THR A 91 -22.17 18.27 18.24
CA THR A 91 -21.33 19.48 18.20
C THR A 91 -19.98 19.19 18.87
N GLY A 92 -19.99 18.56 20.05
CA GLY A 92 -18.77 18.13 20.74
C GLY A 92 -17.95 17.14 19.91
N TYR A 93 -18.60 16.18 19.26
CA TYR A 93 -17.90 15.27 18.35
C TYR A 93 -17.16 16.02 17.23
N ARG A 94 -17.84 16.95 16.56
CA ARG A 94 -17.23 17.76 15.49
C ARG A 94 -16.10 18.65 16.01
N ASN A 95 -16.25 19.23 17.16
CA ASN A 95 -15.23 20.03 17.80
C ASN A 95 -14.03 19.18 18.23
N LEU A 96 -14.26 17.96 18.72
CA LEU A 96 -13.18 17.00 19.00
C LEU A 96 -12.37 16.66 17.73
N MET A 97 -13.04 16.47 16.57
CA MET A 97 -12.35 16.24 15.29
C MET A 97 -11.47 17.44 14.89
N LYS A 98 -11.94 18.68 15.14
CA LYS A 98 -11.12 19.89 14.92
C LYS A 98 -9.92 19.96 15.85
N ILE A 99 -10.10 19.66 17.14
CA ILE A 99 -9.01 19.62 18.12
C ILE A 99 -7.95 18.61 17.75
N ALA A 100 -8.35 17.39 17.37
CA ALA A 100 -7.42 16.35 16.93
C ALA A 100 -6.66 16.73 15.63
N THR A 101 -7.34 17.40 14.69
CA THR A 101 -6.74 17.93 13.46
C THR A 101 -5.71 19.02 13.79
N TYR A 102 -6.05 19.96 14.66
CA TYR A 102 -5.12 21.00 15.14
C TYR A 102 -3.87 20.37 15.77
N GLY A 103 -4.05 19.32 16.60
CA GLY A 103 -2.94 18.57 17.19
C GLY A 103 -1.99 17.99 16.16
N THR A 104 -2.51 17.57 15.01
CA THR A 104 -1.72 17.07 13.88
C THR A 104 -0.90 18.19 13.21
N GLU A 105 -1.45 19.39 13.07
CA GLU A 105 -0.76 20.54 12.51
C GLU A 105 0.42 20.98 13.41
N HIS A 106 0.26 20.81 14.73
CA HIS A 106 1.28 21.12 15.75
C HIS A 106 2.06 19.88 16.21
N PHE A 107 2.25 18.90 15.33
CA PHE A 107 2.89 17.64 15.65
C PHE A 107 4.41 17.78 15.88
N TYR A 108 4.85 17.40 17.05
CA TYR A 108 6.26 17.15 17.36
C TYR A 108 6.39 15.95 18.29
N ARG A 109 6.78 14.80 17.80
CA ARG A 109 6.75 13.48 18.46
C ARG A 109 5.35 13.00 18.83
N LYS A 110 4.47 13.90 19.27
CA LYS A 110 3.07 13.70 19.64
C LYS A 110 2.22 14.84 19.06
N PRO A 111 0.93 14.65 18.75
CA PRO A 111 0.03 15.72 18.37
C PRO A 111 -0.25 16.61 19.59
N ARG A 112 -0.03 17.92 19.47
CA ARG A 112 -0.11 18.86 20.60
C ARG A 112 -1.27 19.80 20.46
N ILE A 113 -2.05 19.95 21.53
CA ILE A 113 -3.18 20.86 21.63
C ILE A 113 -2.92 21.89 22.73
N GLY A 114 -3.56 23.05 22.67
CA GLY A 114 -3.35 24.12 23.63
C GLY A 114 -4.62 24.87 23.95
N PHE A 115 -4.49 25.92 24.77
CA PHE A 115 -5.63 26.72 25.23
C PHE A 115 -6.44 27.36 24.09
N GLU A 116 -5.77 27.81 23.02
CA GLU A 116 -6.44 28.50 21.90
C GLU A 116 -7.49 27.61 21.25
N ILE A 117 -7.11 26.41 20.79
CA ILE A 117 -8.06 25.49 20.14
C ILE A 117 -9.12 24.97 21.11
N LEU A 118 -8.77 24.77 22.38
CA LEU A 118 -9.75 24.38 23.42
C LEU A 118 -10.78 25.48 23.63
N ALA A 119 -10.36 26.75 23.68
CA ALA A 119 -11.29 27.89 23.83
C ALA A 119 -12.20 28.07 22.60
N GLU A 120 -11.69 27.79 21.39
CA GLU A 120 -12.46 27.87 20.14
C GLU A 120 -13.47 26.71 20.02
N CYS A 121 -13.10 25.51 20.46
CA CYS A 121 -13.82 24.26 20.18
C CYS A 121 -14.37 23.57 21.45
N HIS A 122 -14.57 24.25 22.57
CA HIS A 122 -15.05 23.64 23.84
C HIS A 122 -16.54 23.25 23.84
N GLU A 123 -17.36 23.87 23.00
CA GLU A 123 -18.80 23.65 23.00
C GLU A 123 -19.15 22.18 22.75
N GLY A 124 -19.99 21.62 23.63
CA GLY A 124 -20.40 20.21 23.53
C GLY A 124 -19.36 19.22 24.02
N LEU A 125 -18.27 19.69 24.65
CA LEU A 125 -17.24 18.83 25.25
C LEU A 125 -17.25 18.96 26.77
N ILE A 126 -16.93 17.85 27.45
CA ILE A 126 -16.55 17.79 28.86
C ILE A 126 -15.03 17.62 28.90
N CYS A 127 -14.38 18.32 29.84
CA CYS A 127 -12.95 18.26 30.05
C CYS A 127 -12.62 17.70 31.44
N SER A 128 -11.64 16.80 31.51
CA SER A 128 -11.05 16.34 32.79
C SER A 128 -9.55 16.51 32.79
N THR A 129 -8.96 16.58 33.99
CA THR A 129 -7.51 16.78 34.19
C THR A 129 -6.65 15.57 33.86
N ALA A 130 -7.26 14.47 33.48
CA ALA A 130 -6.61 13.19 33.15
C ALA A 130 -5.78 12.59 34.31
N CYS A 131 -4.85 11.69 33.98
CA CYS A 131 -4.05 10.87 34.90
C CYS A 131 -2.95 11.68 35.65
N ILE A 132 -2.07 10.98 36.35
CA ILE A 132 -0.90 11.58 37.01
C ILE A 132 0.05 12.34 36.06
N ALA A 133 0.06 11.96 34.75
CA ALA A 133 0.76 12.72 33.70
C ALA A 133 -0.07 13.90 33.15
N GLY A 134 -1.23 14.19 33.76
CA GLY A 134 -2.15 15.22 33.33
C GLY A 134 -1.73 16.63 33.68
N VAL A 135 -2.59 17.59 33.32
CA VAL A 135 -2.36 19.03 33.46
C VAL A 135 -2.07 19.51 34.89
N LEU A 136 -2.52 18.77 35.93
CA LEU A 136 -2.25 19.07 37.32
C LEU A 136 -0.85 18.69 37.81
N SER A 137 -0.05 17.98 36.99
CA SER A 137 1.37 17.75 37.24
C SER A 137 2.24 18.93 36.81
N HIS A 138 1.65 19.96 36.20
CA HIS A 138 2.33 21.23 35.91
C HIS A 138 2.81 21.90 37.21
N GLU A 139 3.92 22.66 37.13
CA GLU A 139 4.48 23.36 38.27
C GLU A 139 3.52 24.38 38.93
N ASN A 140 2.52 24.84 38.15
CA ASN A 140 1.48 25.76 38.62
C ASN A 140 0.07 25.23 38.30
N PRO A 141 -0.43 24.23 39.06
CA PRO A 141 -1.73 23.63 38.84
C PRO A 141 -2.91 24.57 39.07
N ASP A 142 -2.77 25.56 39.94
CA ASP A 142 -3.82 26.57 40.22
C ASP A 142 -4.15 27.37 38.94
N ASN A 143 -3.13 27.78 38.16
CA ASN A 143 -3.34 28.47 36.89
C ASN A 143 -4.01 27.55 35.86
N MET A 144 -3.58 26.27 35.76
CA MET A 144 -4.19 25.29 34.86
C MET A 144 -5.70 25.13 35.13
N ILE A 145 -6.04 25.01 36.41
CA ILE A 145 -7.44 24.91 36.85
C ILE A 145 -8.20 26.17 36.47
N HIS A 146 -7.65 27.36 36.79
CA HIS A 146 -8.30 28.62 36.47
C HIS A 146 -8.60 28.80 35.00
N ASP A 147 -7.63 28.52 34.14
CA ASP A 147 -7.73 28.73 32.69
C ASP A 147 -8.66 27.69 32.04
N LEU A 148 -8.56 26.41 32.43
CA LEU A 148 -9.45 25.35 31.92
C LEU A 148 -10.89 25.54 32.44
N HIS A 149 -11.10 25.90 33.70
CA HIS A 149 -12.42 26.18 34.24
C HIS A 149 -13.06 27.41 33.56
N LYS A 150 -12.29 28.40 33.19
CA LYS A 150 -12.76 29.55 32.41
C LYS A 150 -13.24 29.15 31.03
N ILE A 151 -12.63 28.12 30.39
CA ILE A 151 -13.03 27.62 29.06
C ILE A 151 -14.26 26.72 29.17
N PHE A 152 -14.27 25.74 30.06
CA PHE A 152 -15.28 24.69 30.11
C PHE A 152 -16.39 24.93 31.12
N GLY A 153 -16.22 25.87 32.11
CA GLY A 153 -17.21 26.15 33.12
C GLY A 153 -17.65 24.92 33.91
N ASP A 154 -18.94 24.64 33.97
CA ASP A 154 -19.54 23.50 34.66
C ASP A 154 -19.21 22.15 34.02
N ASP A 155 -18.66 22.12 32.78
CA ASP A 155 -18.21 20.94 32.09
C ASP A 155 -16.73 20.59 32.38
N PHE A 156 -16.12 21.22 33.40
CA PHE A 156 -14.76 20.93 33.85
C PHE A 156 -14.74 20.07 35.09
N TYR A 157 -13.97 18.99 35.09
CA TYR A 157 -13.83 18.04 36.19
C TYR A 157 -12.38 17.80 36.56
N LEU A 158 -12.11 17.49 37.82
CA LEU A 158 -10.84 16.95 38.27
C LEU A 158 -10.92 15.43 38.30
N GLU A 159 -9.78 14.74 38.15
CA GLU A 159 -9.73 13.30 37.99
C GLU A 159 -8.78 12.65 39.00
N ILE A 160 -9.25 11.61 39.70
CA ILE A 160 -8.43 10.72 40.54
C ILE A 160 -8.54 9.28 40.06
N GLN A 161 -7.50 8.49 40.34
CA GLN A 161 -7.38 7.12 39.80
C GLN A 161 -7.05 6.10 40.89
N PRO A 162 -7.53 4.84 40.78
CA PRO A 162 -7.37 3.76 41.76
C PRO A 162 -6.09 2.94 41.51
N HIS A 163 -4.91 3.57 41.56
CA HIS A 163 -3.64 2.84 41.36
C HIS A 163 -2.86 2.75 42.66
N ASP A 164 -2.31 1.57 42.98
CA ASP A 164 -1.66 1.22 44.26
C ASP A 164 -0.15 1.51 44.23
N PHE A 165 0.20 2.82 44.23
CA PHE A 165 1.56 3.29 44.42
C PHE A 165 1.61 4.67 45.11
N PRO A 166 2.69 4.98 45.84
CA PRO A 166 2.76 6.19 46.69
C PRO A 166 2.51 7.50 45.99
N GLU A 167 3.03 7.71 44.81
CA GLU A 167 2.89 8.93 44.03
C GLU A 167 1.42 9.18 43.63
N GLN A 168 0.66 8.11 43.33
CA GLN A 168 -0.75 8.23 43.02
C GLN A 168 -1.59 8.63 44.24
N TYR A 169 -1.27 8.11 45.41
CA TYR A 169 -1.98 8.51 46.62
C TYR A 169 -1.80 9.99 46.92
N GLU A 170 -0.55 10.50 46.85
CA GLU A 170 -0.26 11.92 47.05
C GLU A 170 -0.92 12.79 45.94
N TYR A 171 -0.95 12.30 44.70
CA TYR A 171 -1.62 12.98 43.60
C TYR A 171 -3.14 13.04 43.85
N ASN A 172 -3.80 11.95 44.18
CA ASN A 172 -5.22 11.91 44.50
C ASN A 172 -5.60 12.84 45.65
N LYS A 173 -4.78 12.89 46.70
CA LYS A 173 -4.95 13.82 47.82
C LYS A 173 -4.89 15.29 47.34
N LYS A 174 -3.86 15.64 46.57
CA LYS A 174 -3.68 16.98 45.99
C LYS A 174 -4.89 17.36 45.11
N VAL A 175 -5.37 16.47 44.26
CA VAL A 175 -6.53 16.70 43.39
C VAL A 175 -7.78 16.98 44.20
N ARG A 176 -8.04 16.24 45.26
CA ARG A 176 -9.19 16.46 46.17
C ARG A 176 -9.12 17.83 46.82
N GLU A 177 -7.95 18.18 47.41
CA GLU A 177 -7.73 19.48 48.03
C GLU A 177 -7.98 20.65 47.06
N LEU A 178 -7.59 20.47 45.79
CA LEU A 178 -7.86 21.45 44.71
C LEU A 178 -9.34 21.49 44.35
N GLY A 179 -10.02 20.33 44.29
CA GLY A 179 -11.47 20.24 44.06
C GLY A 179 -12.27 21.00 45.13
N ASP A 180 -11.94 20.78 46.39
CA ASP A 180 -12.56 21.49 47.50
C ASP A 180 -12.26 23.00 47.47
N LYS A 181 -11.00 23.39 47.18
CA LYS A 181 -10.55 24.78 47.12
C LYS A 181 -11.28 25.61 46.05
N TYR A 182 -11.48 25.03 44.89
CA TYR A 182 -12.06 25.70 43.73
C TYR A 182 -13.55 25.35 43.50
N ASN A 183 -14.11 24.47 44.34
CA ASN A 183 -15.47 23.95 44.20
C ASN A 183 -15.71 23.31 42.81
N ILE A 184 -14.74 22.51 42.31
CA ILE A 184 -14.82 21.83 41.05
C ILE A 184 -15.11 20.33 41.30
N PRO A 185 -16.08 19.72 40.61
CA PRO A 185 -16.43 18.32 40.85
C PRO A 185 -15.30 17.38 40.42
N THR A 186 -15.04 16.38 41.25
CA THR A 186 -14.03 15.33 40.98
C THR A 186 -14.71 14.05 40.53
N ILE A 187 -14.06 13.30 39.61
CA ILE A 187 -14.47 11.98 39.11
C ILE A 187 -13.41 10.93 39.44
N ILE A 188 -13.83 9.67 39.42
CA ILE A 188 -12.91 8.51 39.50
C ILE A 188 -12.90 7.80 38.12
N THR A 189 -11.73 7.56 37.60
CA THR A 189 -11.53 6.79 36.36
C THR A 189 -10.43 5.72 36.56
N GLY A 190 -10.41 4.69 35.75
CA GLY A 190 -9.47 3.58 35.87
C GLY A 190 -8.24 3.68 34.99
N ASP A 191 -8.25 4.57 34.00
CA ASP A 191 -7.17 4.65 32.98
C ASP A 191 -6.84 3.25 32.41
N SER A 192 -7.90 2.50 32.09
CA SER A 192 -7.77 1.09 31.78
C SER A 192 -7.13 0.85 30.42
N HIS A 193 -6.01 0.12 30.42
CA HIS A 193 -5.21 -0.23 29.25
C HIS A 193 -5.40 -1.69 28.81
N TYR A 194 -5.94 -2.54 29.68
CA TYR A 194 -6.25 -3.94 29.38
C TYR A 194 -7.50 -4.40 30.13
N VAL A 195 -7.96 -5.62 29.86
CA VAL A 195 -9.30 -6.06 30.26
C VAL A 195 -9.33 -6.74 31.62
N LEU A 196 -8.42 -7.68 31.88
CA LEU A 196 -8.43 -8.53 33.06
C LEU A 196 -7.18 -8.35 33.93
N PRO A 197 -7.24 -8.53 35.25
CA PRO A 197 -6.05 -8.50 36.10
C PRO A 197 -4.96 -9.50 35.67
N SER A 198 -5.36 -10.63 35.07
CA SER A 198 -4.44 -11.65 34.52
C SER A 198 -3.65 -11.18 33.29
N ASP A 199 -4.01 -10.04 32.70
CA ASP A 199 -3.36 -9.53 31.49
C ASP A 199 -2.18 -8.61 31.81
N THR A 200 -1.91 -8.31 33.07
CA THR A 200 -0.82 -7.45 33.54
C THR A 200 0.53 -7.81 32.91
N ASP A 201 0.95 -9.08 33.06
CA ASP A 201 2.24 -9.52 32.51
C ASP A 201 2.25 -9.52 30.98
N THR A 202 1.11 -9.82 30.36
CA THR A 202 0.94 -9.76 28.91
C THR A 202 1.04 -8.32 28.41
N HIS A 203 0.41 -7.36 29.10
CA HIS A 203 0.49 -5.94 28.80
C HIS A 203 1.93 -5.41 28.94
N ARG A 204 2.64 -5.80 30.02
CA ARG A 204 4.07 -5.45 30.20
C ARG A 204 4.93 -5.99 29.07
N ALA A 205 4.70 -7.24 28.66
CA ALA A 205 5.35 -7.86 27.51
C ALA A 205 4.99 -7.14 26.20
N TRP A 206 3.73 -6.70 26.06
CA TRP A 206 3.24 -5.91 24.94
C TRP A 206 3.98 -4.58 24.78
N LEU A 207 4.23 -3.90 25.88
CA LEU A 207 5.01 -2.65 25.94
C LEU A 207 6.52 -2.86 25.73
N GLY A 208 7.01 -4.11 25.81
CA GLY A 208 8.44 -4.43 25.78
C GLY A 208 9.19 -4.00 27.03
N LEU A 209 8.51 -3.91 28.19
CA LEU A 209 9.08 -3.56 29.47
C LEU A 209 9.82 -4.76 30.09
N GLY A 210 11.02 -4.52 30.64
CA GLY A 210 11.72 -5.52 31.43
C GLY A 210 11.07 -5.74 32.80
N GLU A 211 11.45 -6.85 33.46
CA GLU A 211 10.95 -7.21 34.79
C GLU A 211 11.21 -6.11 35.85
N ASP A 212 12.30 -5.38 35.73
CA ASP A 212 12.71 -4.30 36.65
C ASP A 212 12.05 -2.94 36.38
N SER A 213 11.17 -2.85 35.36
CA SER A 213 10.50 -1.57 35.05
C SER A 213 9.41 -1.25 36.07
N GLU A 214 9.48 -0.06 36.67
CA GLU A 214 8.42 0.46 37.56
C GLU A 214 7.17 0.94 36.80
N TYR A 215 7.25 1.12 35.48
CA TYR A 215 6.14 1.57 34.66
C TYR A 215 5.06 0.48 34.58
N TYR A 216 3.81 0.82 34.92
CA TYR A 216 2.70 -0.12 35.08
C TYR A 216 2.94 -1.27 36.07
N ALA A 217 3.83 -1.10 37.05
CA ALA A 217 4.19 -2.16 37.99
C ALA A 217 3.09 -2.50 38.99
N SER A 218 2.18 -1.58 39.33
CA SER A 218 1.05 -1.81 40.26
C SER A 218 0.05 -2.83 39.71
N GLY A 219 -0.05 -2.97 38.37
CA GLY A 219 -0.97 -3.93 37.75
C GLY A 219 -2.45 -3.55 37.82
N ASP A 220 -2.78 -2.29 38.08
CA ASP A 220 -4.14 -1.83 38.38
C ASP A 220 -4.83 -1.16 37.17
N TYR A 221 -4.27 -1.28 35.97
CA TYR A 221 -4.78 -0.64 34.75
C TYR A 221 -5.75 -1.53 33.96
N TYR A 222 -6.48 -2.42 34.65
CA TYR A 222 -7.51 -3.26 34.05
C TYR A 222 -8.90 -2.65 34.18
N MET A 223 -9.86 -3.13 33.40
CA MET A 223 -11.26 -2.69 33.52
C MET A 223 -11.88 -3.20 34.82
N MET A 224 -12.09 -2.29 35.79
CA MET A 224 -12.62 -2.54 37.12
C MET A 224 -14.09 -2.23 37.25
N SER A 225 -14.82 -2.96 38.10
CA SER A 225 -16.16 -2.54 38.55
C SER A 225 -16.05 -1.33 39.48
N GLN A 226 -17.19 -0.64 39.69
CA GLN A 226 -17.27 0.47 40.63
C GLN A 226 -16.83 0.06 42.03
N GLU A 227 -17.21 -1.16 42.49
CA GLU A 227 -16.89 -1.71 43.80
C GLU A 227 -15.38 -2.06 43.91
N GLU A 228 -14.74 -2.49 42.83
CA GLU A 228 -13.30 -2.73 42.79
C GLU A 228 -12.54 -1.42 42.92
N MET A 229 -12.88 -0.37 42.12
CA MET A 229 -12.25 0.93 42.21
C MET A 229 -12.39 1.57 43.57
N ALA A 230 -13.58 1.44 44.22
CA ALA A 230 -13.84 2.02 45.52
C ALA A 230 -12.91 1.45 46.63
N LYS A 231 -12.38 0.25 46.50
CA LYS A 231 -11.48 -0.38 47.51
C LYS A 231 -10.11 0.28 47.63
N PHE A 232 -9.70 1.02 46.63
CA PHE A 232 -8.43 1.77 46.62
C PHE A 232 -8.47 3.05 47.46
N PHE A 233 -9.66 3.44 47.97
CA PHE A 233 -9.85 4.69 48.70
C PHE A 233 -10.34 4.38 50.13
N ASP A 234 -9.78 5.04 51.12
CA ASP A 234 -10.12 4.93 52.55
C ASP A 234 -11.22 5.94 53.00
N TYR A 235 -11.87 6.59 52.05
CA TYR A 235 -12.92 7.58 52.23
C TYR A 235 -14.12 7.31 51.29
N ASP A 236 -15.25 7.99 51.58
CA ASP A 236 -16.48 7.85 50.80
C ASP A 236 -16.30 8.44 49.37
N THR A 237 -16.42 7.58 48.38
CA THR A 237 -16.28 7.90 46.96
C THR A 237 -17.62 8.06 46.25
N SER A 238 -18.74 7.94 46.95
CA SER A 238 -20.10 7.92 46.38
C SER A 238 -20.42 9.17 45.52
N GLN A 239 -19.92 10.33 45.93
CA GLN A 239 -20.14 11.58 45.17
C GLN A 239 -19.36 11.59 43.86
N TYR A 240 -18.14 11.02 43.84
CA TYR A 240 -17.28 10.97 42.66
C TYR A 240 -17.90 10.04 41.58
N PHE A 241 -18.40 8.89 41.99
CA PHE A 241 -19.13 7.98 41.11
C PHE A 241 -20.45 8.56 40.63
N LYS A 242 -21.14 9.37 41.44
CA LYS A 242 -22.31 10.13 41.02
C LYS A 242 -21.95 11.13 39.94
N ASN A 243 -20.82 11.78 40.02
CA ASN A 243 -20.33 12.70 39.00
C ASN A 243 -20.04 11.96 37.69
N VAL A 244 -19.46 10.75 37.74
CA VAL A 244 -19.27 9.86 36.58
C VAL A 244 -20.63 9.52 35.94
N SER A 245 -21.65 9.12 36.74
CA SER A 245 -23.01 8.86 36.25
C SER A 245 -23.62 10.09 35.58
N ASN A 246 -23.42 11.27 36.13
CA ASN A 246 -23.94 12.54 35.58
C ASN A 246 -23.29 12.83 34.20
N ILE A 247 -21.98 12.55 34.03
CA ILE A 247 -21.28 12.71 32.74
C ILE A 247 -21.86 11.72 31.73
N ILE A 248 -22.01 10.46 32.11
CA ILE A 248 -22.59 9.43 31.23
C ILE A 248 -23.98 9.84 30.74
N ASP A 249 -24.81 10.41 31.65
CA ASP A 249 -26.18 10.84 31.31
C ASP A 249 -26.18 12.02 30.32
N GLN A 250 -25.18 12.93 30.39
CA GLN A 250 -25.01 14.05 29.48
C GLN A 250 -24.46 13.67 28.10
N CYS A 251 -23.70 12.57 27.97
CA CYS A 251 -23.14 12.14 26.73
C CYS A 251 -24.19 11.42 25.88
N ASP A 252 -24.63 12.05 24.79
CA ASP A 252 -25.60 11.48 23.83
C ASP A 252 -25.24 11.91 22.41
N VAL A 253 -24.34 11.19 21.78
CA VAL A 253 -23.86 11.49 20.43
C VAL A 253 -24.60 10.62 19.42
N GLU A 254 -25.31 11.27 18.49
CA GLU A 254 -25.92 10.59 17.34
C GLU A 254 -25.20 11.03 16.05
N ILE A 255 -24.46 10.12 15.43
CA ILE A 255 -23.71 10.38 14.20
C ILE A 255 -24.59 10.04 13.00
N PRO A 256 -24.84 10.98 12.06
CA PRO A 256 -25.61 10.71 10.84
C PRO A 256 -24.98 9.63 9.99
N MET A 257 -25.79 8.67 9.53
CA MET A 257 -25.36 7.53 8.70
C MET A 257 -26.26 7.40 7.48
N GLY A 258 -25.71 6.91 6.37
CA GLY A 258 -26.50 6.53 5.19
C GLY A 258 -26.91 7.70 4.27
N GLU A 259 -26.51 8.92 4.56
CA GLU A 259 -26.71 10.06 3.64
C GLU A 259 -25.61 10.07 2.58
N GLU A 260 -25.97 10.28 1.31
CA GLU A 260 -24.96 10.48 0.25
C GLU A 260 -24.33 11.87 0.40
N ASN A 261 -23.06 11.90 0.74
CA ASN A 261 -22.25 13.11 0.88
C ASN A 261 -21.22 13.21 -0.27
N PHE A 262 -21.68 12.96 -1.50
CA PHE A 262 -20.83 13.09 -2.68
C PHE A 262 -20.66 14.54 -3.10
N PRO A 263 -19.48 14.94 -3.58
CA PRO A 263 -19.33 16.23 -4.24
C PRO A 263 -20.25 16.30 -5.46
N VAL A 264 -20.74 17.48 -5.75
CA VAL A 264 -21.68 17.70 -6.86
C VAL A 264 -20.90 18.13 -8.09
N PHE A 265 -21.10 17.44 -9.20
CA PHE A 265 -20.62 17.89 -10.50
C PHE A 265 -21.39 19.16 -10.92
N ASP A 266 -20.68 20.27 -11.18
CA ASP A 266 -21.29 21.55 -11.52
C ASP A 266 -21.90 21.50 -12.94
N CYS A 267 -23.09 20.94 -13.02
CA CYS A 267 -23.88 20.83 -14.24
C CYS A 267 -25.37 20.80 -13.90
N LYS A 268 -26.20 21.52 -14.66
CA LYS A 268 -27.66 21.55 -14.45
C LYS A 268 -28.31 20.19 -14.69
N ASP A 269 -27.78 19.39 -15.60
CA ASP A 269 -28.31 18.08 -15.99
C ASP A 269 -27.14 17.11 -16.24
N PRO A 270 -26.63 16.44 -15.20
CA PRO A 270 -25.54 15.48 -15.32
C PRO A 270 -25.84 14.31 -16.27
N LEU A 271 -27.11 13.86 -16.31
CA LEU A 271 -27.50 12.77 -17.19
C LEU A 271 -27.40 13.17 -18.66
N ARG A 272 -27.88 14.35 -19.00
CA ARG A 272 -27.76 14.90 -20.35
C ARG A 272 -26.30 15.12 -20.72
N TYR A 273 -25.50 15.68 -19.83
CA TYR A 273 -24.06 15.83 -20.03
C TYR A 273 -23.39 14.49 -20.39
N LEU A 274 -23.66 13.43 -19.61
CA LEU A 274 -23.08 12.10 -19.85
C LEU A 274 -23.57 11.50 -21.19
N LYS A 275 -24.85 11.68 -21.53
CA LYS A 275 -25.40 11.27 -22.84
C LYS A 275 -24.72 12.00 -24.00
N ASP A 276 -24.44 13.29 -23.87
CA ASP A 276 -23.75 14.08 -24.91
C ASP A 276 -22.32 13.58 -25.10
N ARG A 277 -21.59 13.27 -24.01
CA ARG A 277 -20.25 12.66 -24.09
C ARG A 277 -20.27 11.30 -24.76
N CYS A 278 -21.24 10.45 -24.43
CA CYS A 278 -21.42 9.15 -25.08
C CYS A 278 -21.74 9.30 -26.58
N ASN A 279 -22.54 10.29 -26.98
CA ASN A 279 -22.80 10.56 -28.39
C ASN A 279 -21.55 11.03 -29.16
N GLU A 280 -20.67 11.79 -28.53
CA GLU A 280 -19.37 12.13 -29.11
C GLU A 280 -18.48 10.89 -29.27
N GLY A 281 -18.38 10.07 -28.22
CA GLY A 281 -17.66 8.79 -28.29
C GLY A 281 -18.24 7.83 -29.32
N TRP A 282 -19.54 7.74 -29.44
CA TRP A 282 -20.21 6.95 -30.48
C TRP A 282 -19.73 7.29 -31.89
N LYS A 283 -19.60 8.59 -32.17
CA LYS A 283 -19.09 9.08 -33.46
C LYS A 283 -17.61 8.81 -33.62
N HIS A 284 -16.82 9.10 -32.58
CA HIS A 284 -15.38 8.94 -32.59
C HIS A 284 -14.94 7.48 -32.76
N LEU A 285 -15.60 6.57 -32.07
CA LEU A 285 -15.35 5.12 -32.12
C LEU A 285 -15.97 4.43 -33.34
N GLY A 286 -16.69 5.18 -34.20
CA GLY A 286 -17.29 4.68 -35.42
C GLY A 286 -18.35 3.58 -35.18
N ILE A 287 -19.01 3.59 -34.03
CA ILE A 287 -19.95 2.51 -33.63
C ILE A 287 -21.08 2.32 -34.66
N ALA A 288 -21.56 3.41 -35.26
CA ALA A 288 -22.59 3.34 -36.28
C ALA A 288 -22.22 2.50 -37.53
N LYS A 289 -20.94 2.26 -37.75
CA LYS A 289 -20.42 1.46 -38.90
C LYS A 289 -20.20 -0.01 -38.55
N LYS A 290 -20.38 -0.41 -37.31
CA LYS A 290 -20.27 -1.81 -36.86
C LYS A 290 -21.55 -2.56 -37.22
N ASP A 291 -21.44 -3.81 -37.67
CA ASP A 291 -22.57 -4.66 -38.03
C ASP A 291 -23.55 -4.89 -36.87
N ASN A 292 -23.04 -4.89 -35.64
CA ASN A 292 -23.79 -5.05 -34.40
C ASN A 292 -24.13 -3.72 -33.70
N SER A 293 -24.17 -2.58 -34.41
CA SER A 293 -24.45 -1.25 -33.85
C SER A 293 -25.76 -1.17 -33.05
N GLN A 294 -26.78 -1.97 -33.45
CA GLN A 294 -28.05 -2.04 -32.72
C GLN A 294 -27.86 -2.61 -31.30
N GLN A 295 -27.03 -3.63 -31.14
CA GLN A 295 -26.68 -4.20 -29.82
C GLN A 295 -26.04 -3.14 -28.90
N TYR A 296 -25.11 -2.31 -29.41
CA TYR A 296 -24.53 -1.20 -28.66
C TYR A 296 -25.59 -0.18 -28.23
N LYS A 297 -26.56 0.12 -29.09
CA LYS A 297 -27.61 1.06 -28.74
C LYS A 297 -28.54 0.54 -27.64
N GLU A 298 -28.96 -0.70 -27.74
CA GLU A 298 -29.82 -1.35 -26.74
C GLU A 298 -29.12 -1.43 -25.39
N GLN A 299 -27.85 -1.83 -25.37
CA GLN A 299 -27.04 -1.89 -24.18
C GLN A 299 -26.87 -0.51 -23.54
N ALA A 300 -26.57 0.55 -24.33
CA ALA A 300 -26.44 1.90 -23.79
C ALA A 300 -27.73 2.41 -23.15
N ILE A 301 -28.88 2.15 -23.76
CA ILE A 301 -30.18 2.54 -23.18
C ILE A 301 -30.43 1.80 -21.85
N HIS A 302 -30.13 0.52 -21.81
CA HIS A 302 -30.25 -0.28 -20.59
C HIS A 302 -29.37 0.29 -19.47
N GLU A 303 -28.09 0.54 -19.76
CA GLU A 303 -27.13 1.04 -18.80
C GLU A 303 -27.51 2.43 -18.26
N PHE A 304 -27.96 3.34 -19.12
CA PHE A 304 -28.42 4.65 -18.64
C PHE A 304 -29.58 4.56 -17.65
N ASN A 305 -30.52 3.66 -17.89
CA ASN A 305 -31.64 3.46 -16.97
C ASN A 305 -31.16 2.93 -15.61
N VAL A 306 -30.23 1.99 -15.61
CA VAL A 306 -29.65 1.43 -14.36
C VAL A 306 -28.81 2.47 -13.62
N LEU A 307 -27.95 3.22 -14.32
CA LEU A 307 -27.12 4.28 -13.70
C LEU A 307 -27.98 5.39 -13.08
N GLU A 308 -29.11 5.74 -13.68
CA GLU A 308 -30.05 6.69 -13.12
C GLU A 308 -30.74 6.14 -11.87
N GLN A 309 -31.19 4.88 -11.91
CA GLN A 309 -31.79 4.19 -10.75
C GLN A 309 -30.81 4.05 -9.56
N CYS A 310 -29.53 3.82 -9.85
CA CYS A 310 -28.48 3.71 -8.84
C CYS A 310 -27.90 5.07 -8.39
N HIS A 311 -28.36 6.19 -8.93
CA HIS A 311 -27.81 7.53 -8.67
C HIS A 311 -26.30 7.70 -9.01
N TYR A 312 -25.76 6.90 -9.94
CA TYR A 312 -24.33 6.90 -10.28
C TYR A 312 -23.94 7.97 -11.32
N THR A 313 -24.92 8.70 -11.88
CA THR A 313 -24.68 9.66 -12.97
C THR A 313 -23.70 10.77 -12.56
N ASN A 314 -23.86 11.34 -11.37
CA ASN A 314 -22.99 12.39 -10.86
C ASN A 314 -21.55 11.88 -10.66
N TYR A 315 -21.40 10.68 -10.10
CA TYR A 315 -20.10 10.03 -9.93
C TYR A 315 -19.38 9.80 -11.27
N MET A 316 -20.11 9.29 -12.28
CA MET A 316 -19.58 9.08 -13.64
C MET A 316 -19.12 10.41 -14.27
N CYS A 317 -19.83 11.51 -14.04
CA CYS A 317 -19.46 12.82 -14.54
C CYS A 317 -18.17 13.35 -13.90
N ILE A 318 -17.97 13.14 -12.59
CA ILE A 318 -16.75 13.52 -11.85
C ILE A 318 -15.54 12.74 -12.40
N ILE A 319 -15.67 11.42 -12.57
CA ILE A 319 -14.60 10.60 -13.14
C ILE A 319 -14.28 11.02 -14.57
N HIS A 320 -15.30 11.24 -15.41
CA HIS A 320 -15.10 11.72 -16.78
C HIS A 320 -14.34 13.06 -16.80
N ASP A 321 -14.72 14.01 -15.97
CA ASP A 321 -14.07 15.32 -15.90
C ASP A 321 -12.60 15.24 -15.46
N MET A 322 -12.31 14.39 -14.49
CA MET A 322 -10.94 14.10 -14.05
C MET A 322 -10.10 13.52 -15.20
N LEU A 323 -10.65 12.59 -15.97
CA LEU A 323 -9.95 11.99 -17.11
C LEU A 323 -9.78 12.98 -18.28
N GLU A 324 -10.74 13.85 -18.51
CA GLU A 324 -10.61 14.95 -19.48
C GLU A 324 -9.53 15.97 -19.06
N PHE A 325 -9.37 16.23 -17.76
CA PHE A 325 -8.22 17.00 -17.26
C PHE A 325 -6.90 16.28 -17.59
N CYS A 326 -6.80 14.96 -17.34
CA CYS A 326 -5.61 14.18 -17.69
C CYS A 326 -5.29 14.28 -19.20
N LYS A 327 -6.30 14.13 -20.05
CA LYS A 327 -6.13 14.24 -21.51
C LYS A 327 -5.63 15.64 -21.93
N ARG A 328 -6.25 16.71 -21.41
CA ARG A 328 -5.84 18.11 -21.71
C ARG A 328 -4.41 18.41 -21.25
N LYS A 329 -3.98 17.80 -20.16
CA LYS A 329 -2.63 17.95 -19.58
C LYS A 329 -1.63 16.93 -20.13
N HIS A 330 -2.04 16.05 -21.03
CA HIS A 330 -1.24 14.94 -21.54
C HIS A 330 -0.68 14.07 -20.38
N ILE A 331 -1.49 13.81 -19.35
CA ILE A 331 -1.16 12.85 -18.28
C ILE A 331 -1.57 11.47 -18.76
N PRO A 332 -0.65 10.50 -18.83
CA PRO A 332 -0.96 9.13 -19.23
C PRO A 332 -1.98 8.48 -18.31
N ILE A 333 -3.00 7.86 -18.90
CA ILE A 333 -4.04 7.11 -18.21
C ILE A 333 -4.12 5.67 -18.72
N GLY A 334 -4.45 4.73 -17.84
CA GLY A 334 -4.62 3.33 -18.19
C GLY A 334 -5.95 3.04 -18.92
N PRO A 335 -6.13 1.83 -19.45
CA PRO A 335 -7.33 1.44 -20.17
C PRO A 335 -8.57 1.29 -19.29
N GLY A 336 -8.46 1.47 -18.00
CA GLY A 336 -9.45 1.21 -16.98
C GLY A 336 -9.03 0.04 -16.09
N ARG A 337 -9.79 -0.20 -15.04
CA ARG A 337 -9.49 -1.26 -14.07
C ARG A 337 -10.77 -1.69 -13.34
N GLY A 338 -10.78 -2.93 -12.83
CA GLY A 338 -11.90 -3.40 -12.03
C GLY A 338 -13.16 -3.71 -12.84
N SER A 339 -14.33 -3.39 -12.29
CA SER A 339 -15.63 -3.72 -12.86
C SER A 339 -16.12 -2.75 -13.94
N VAL A 340 -15.61 -1.51 -13.96
CA VAL A 340 -16.05 -0.45 -14.91
C VAL A 340 -15.85 -0.84 -16.37
N GLY A 341 -14.90 -1.74 -16.66
CA GLY A 341 -14.70 -2.30 -17.99
C GLY A 341 -15.94 -2.98 -18.58
N GLY A 342 -16.91 -3.37 -17.72
CA GLY A 342 -18.19 -3.94 -18.14
C GLY A 342 -19.23 -2.90 -18.61
N SER A 343 -18.97 -1.58 -18.46
CA SER A 343 -19.91 -0.53 -18.82
C SER A 343 -19.65 0.04 -20.21
N LEU A 344 -20.63 -0.06 -21.09
CA LEU A 344 -20.61 0.58 -22.41
C LEU A 344 -20.72 2.09 -22.30
N VAL A 345 -21.49 2.61 -21.36
CA VAL A 345 -21.56 4.06 -21.09
C VAL A 345 -20.19 4.60 -20.68
N ALA A 346 -19.47 3.90 -19.83
CA ALA A 346 -18.10 4.26 -19.47
C ALA A 346 -17.12 4.21 -20.66
N TYR A 347 -17.27 3.22 -21.54
CA TYR A 347 -16.47 3.11 -22.77
C TYR A 347 -16.76 4.24 -23.76
N LEU A 348 -18.05 4.53 -24.02
CA LEU A 348 -18.47 5.61 -24.91
C LEU A 348 -18.08 6.99 -24.36
N ALA A 349 -18.18 7.19 -23.05
CA ALA A 349 -17.74 8.44 -22.41
C ALA A 349 -16.20 8.57 -22.29
N GLY A 350 -15.43 7.54 -22.65
CA GLY A 350 -13.96 7.54 -22.57
C GLY A 350 -13.42 7.46 -21.15
N ILE A 351 -14.22 6.91 -20.21
CA ILE A 351 -13.82 6.58 -18.84
C ILE A 351 -13.00 5.30 -18.83
N THR A 352 -13.37 4.30 -19.64
CA THR A 352 -12.58 3.11 -19.90
C THR A 352 -12.31 2.96 -21.39
N GLN A 353 -11.33 2.14 -21.74
CA GLN A 353 -10.96 1.81 -23.12
C GLN A 353 -11.32 0.37 -23.47
N VAL A 354 -11.95 -0.31 -22.52
CA VAL A 354 -12.41 -1.68 -22.68
C VAL A 354 -13.78 -1.65 -23.37
N ASP A 355 -13.87 -2.23 -24.57
CA ASP A 355 -15.15 -2.41 -25.29
C ASP A 355 -15.89 -3.62 -24.69
N PRO A 356 -16.94 -3.42 -23.86
CA PRO A 356 -17.59 -4.54 -23.17
C PRO A 356 -18.33 -5.50 -24.11
N ILE A 357 -18.79 -4.99 -25.26
CA ILE A 357 -19.48 -5.82 -26.25
C ILE A 357 -18.45 -6.75 -26.93
N ARG A 358 -17.31 -6.22 -27.36
CA ARG A 358 -16.24 -7.01 -27.96
C ARG A 358 -15.73 -8.10 -27.04
N PHE A 359 -15.47 -7.78 -25.77
CA PHE A 359 -14.91 -8.73 -24.80
C PHE A 359 -15.97 -9.54 -24.04
N ASN A 360 -17.25 -9.44 -24.46
CA ASN A 360 -18.35 -10.21 -23.87
C ASN A 360 -18.45 -10.08 -22.34
N LEU A 361 -18.38 -8.82 -21.84
CA LEU A 361 -18.44 -8.49 -20.41
C LEU A 361 -19.88 -8.33 -19.92
N VAL A 362 -20.07 -8.28 -18.61
CA VAL A 362 -21.39 -8.17 -17.94
C VAL A 362 -21.45 -6.85 -17.19
N PHE A 363 -22.36 -5.96 -17.60
CA PHE A 363 -22.54 -4.64 -17.01
C PHE A 363 -23.01 -4.70 -15.54
N GLU A 364 -23.88 -5.64 -15.21
CA GLU A 364 -24.50 -5.76 -13.89
C GLU A 364 -23.51 -6.14 -12.79
N ARG A 365 -22.30 -6.54 -13.17
CA ARG A 365 -21.17 -6.64 -12.24
C ARG A 365 -20.62 -5.29 -11.81
N PHE A 366 -20.76 -4.25 -12.62
CA PHE A 366 -20.40 -2.87 -12.30
C PHE A 366 -21.52 -2.15 -11.56
N ALA A 367 -22.73 -2.12 -12.13
CA ALA A 367 -23.89 -1.44 -11.54
C ALA A 367 -25.12 -2.36 -11.57
N ASN A 368 -25.81 -2.48 -10.43
CA ASN A 368 -27.00 -3.31 -10.27
C ASN A 368 -27.92 -2.68 -9.23
N PRO A 369 -29.19 -2.38 -9.56
CA PRO A 369 -30.15 -1.76 -8.63
C PRO A 369 -30.42 -2.55 -7.34
N GLU A 370 -30.21 -3.86 -7.38
CA GLU A 370 -30.34 -4.74 -6.22
C GLU A 370 -29.12 -4.71 -5.29
N ARG A 371 -28.08 -3.95 -5.65
CA ARG A 371 -26.83 -3.83 -4.90
C ARG A 371 -26.73 -2.49 -4.18
N VAL A 372 -26.79 -2.54 -2.86
CA VAL A 372 -26.65 -1.35 -1.97
C VAL A 372 -25.14 -1.09 -1.69
N THR A 373 -24.34 -0.80 -2.71
CA THR A 373 -22.91 -0.42 -2.51
C THR A 373 -22.53 0.64 -3.52
N SER A 374 -21.72 1.60 -3.07
CA SER A 374 -21.20 2.66 -3.95
C SER A 374 -20.42 2.08 -5.15
N PRO A 375 -20.47 2.74 -6.32
CA PRO A 375 -19.67 2.33 -7.48
C PRO A 375 -18.19 2.50 -7.17
N ASP A 376 -17.38 1.58 -7.67
CA ASP A 376 -15.93 1.60 -7.51
C ASP A 376 -15.28 1.64 -8.90
N ILE A 377 -14.78 2.80 -9.29
CA ILE A 377 -14.05 3.02 -10.54
C ILE A 377 -12.59 3.30 -10.20
N ASP A 378 -11.77 2.31 -10.44
CA ASP A 378 -10.31 2.44 -10.32
C ASP A 378 -9.75 3.13 -11.59
N VAL A 379 -8.88 4.11 -11.40
CA VAL A 379 -8.21 4.83 -12.48
C VAL A 379 -6.69 4.72 -12.33
N ASP A 380 -6.05 4.11 -13.32
CA ASP A 380 -4.59 4.10 -13.41
C ASP A 380 -4.10 5.38 -14.11
N VAL A 381 -3.17 6.08 -13.48
CA VAL A 381 -2.52 7.29 -14.03
C VAL A 381 -1.00 7.17 -13.96
N SER A 382 -0.29 8.05 -14.66
CA SER A 382 1.17 8.20 -14.51
C SER A 382 1.56 8.30 -13.03
N SER A 383 2.52 7.48 -12.61
CA SER A 383 3.03 7.50 -11.23
C SER A 383 3.72 8.82 -10.88
N GLU A 384 4.44 9.42 -11.84
CA GLU A 384 5.15 10.69 -11.67
C GLU A 384 4.19 11.89 -11.58
N ARG A 385 3.00 11.79 -12.20
CA ARG A 385 2.05 12.91 -12.31
C ARG A 385 0.74 12.73 -11.56
N ARG A 386 0.65 11.70 -10.71
CA ARG A 386 -0.55 11.38 -9.92
C ARG A 386 -0.99 12.54 -9.03
N GLU A 387 -0.05 13.24 -8.40
CA GLU A 387 -0.38 14.34 -7.48
C GLU A 387 -1.03 15.52 -8.22
N GLU A 388 -0.69 15.79 -9.50
CA GLU A 388 -1.36 16.82 -10.30
C GLU A 388 -2.87 16.52 -10.48
N VAL A 389 -3.22 15.23 -10.58
CA VAL A 389 -4.62 14.80 -10.70
C VAL A 389 -5.35 14.97 -9.37
N ILE A 390 -4.70 14.64 -8.26
CA ILE A 390 -5.25 14.82 -6.90
C ILE A 390 -5.47 16.31 -6.61
N ASP A 391 -4.51 17.17 -6.99
CA ASP A 391 -4.61 18.62 -6.81
C ASP A 391 -5.77 19.19 -7.61
N TYR A 392 -5.97 18.73 -8.85
CA TYR A 392 -7.13 19.13 -9.66
C TYR A 392 -8.45 18.76 -8.97
N ILE A 393 -8.57 17.55 -8.42
CA ILE A 393 -9.78 17.13 -7.70
C ILE A 393 -9.99 18.00 -6.45
N ARG A 394 -8.92 18.30 -5.72
CA ARG A 394 -8.95 19.15 -4.52
C ARG A 394 -9.43 20.57 -4.85
N GLU A 395 -8.91 21.17 -5.93
CA GLU A 395 -9.29 22.52 -6.35
C GLU A 395 -10.76 22.60 -6.79
N LYS A 396 -11.27 21.54 -7.41
CA LYS A 396 -12.59 21.59 -8.06
C LYS A 396 -13.72 21.02 -7.19
N TYR A 397 -13.47 19.95 -6.44
CA TYR A 397 -14.54 19.19 -5.79
C TYR A 397 -14.52 19.24 -4.28
N GLY A 398 -13.47 19.74 -3.64
CA GLY A 398 -13.40 19.93 -2.20
C GLY A 398 -12.16 19.32 -1.56
N LEU A 399 -12.22 19.07 -0.26
CA LEU A 399 -11.08 18.58 0.52
C LEU A 399 -10.78 17.12 0.19
N VAL A 400 -9.54 16.87 -0.26
CA VAL A 400 -9.08 15.53 -0.63
C VAL A 400 -8.00 15.08 0.36
N TYR A 401 -8.23 13.94 0.97
CA TYR A 401 -7.27 13.30 1.88
C TYR A 401 -7.01 11.85 1.47
N GLN A 402 -5.83 11.36 1.79
CA GLN A 402 -5.56 9.94 1.72
C GLN A 402 -6.30 9.21 2.85
N ILE A 403 -6.49 7.89 2.71
CA ILE A 403 -7.24 7.07 3.64
C ILE A 403 -6.28 6.38 4.59
N ARG A 404 -6.61 6.36 5.87
CA ARG A 404 -5.94 5.53 6.86
C ARG A 404 -6.26 4.06 6.63
N THR A 405 -5.23 3.23 6.72
CA THR A 405 -5.37 1.78 6.79
C THR A 405 -4.78 1.27 8.09
N ILE A 406 -5.42 0.26 8.66
CA ILE A 406 -5.00 -0.37 9.91
C ILE A 406 -4.37 -1.72 9.56
N SER A 407 -3.15 -1.96 10.02
CA SER A 407 -2.49 -3.26 9.87
C SER A 407 -2.55 -3.99 11.20
N TYR A 408 -2.98 -5.24 11.15
CA TYR A 408 -3.08 -6.11 12.31
C TYR A 408 -1.90 -7.09 12.39
N ILE A 409 -1.48 -7.42 13.59
CA ILE A 409 -0.41 -8.38 13.86
C ILE A 409 -0.78 -9.73 13.27
N GLN A 410 0.08 -10.24 12.41
CA GLN A 410 -0.01 -11.54 11.75
C GLN A 410 0.88 -12.58 12.49
N PRO A 411 0.71 -13.89 12.25
CA PRO A 411 1.46 -14.92 12.98
C PRO A 411 2.97 -14.71 13.06
N LYS A 412 3.60 -14.24 11.98
CA LYS A 412 5.05 -13.97 11.96
C LYS A 412 5.45 -12.77 12.81
N SER A 413 4.71 -11.68 12.74
CA SER A 413 4.96 -10.48 13.57
C SER A 413 4.60 -10.75 15.03
N ALA A 414 3.57 -11.56 15.32
CA ALA A 414 3.24 -12.01 16.66
C ALA A 414 4.41 -12.75 17.32
N LEU A 415 4.99 -13.72 16.60
CA LEU A 415 6.17 -14.47 17.07
C LEU A 415 7.40 -13.59 17.26
N GLN A 416 7.65 -12.66 16.34
CA GLN A 416 8.79 -11.75 16.46
C GLN A 416 8.67 -10.90 17.71
N ARG A 417 7.47 -10.37 17.99
CA ARG A 417 7.21 -9.51 19.13
C ARG A 417 7.24 -10.32 20.45
N ALA A 418 6.57 -11.46 20.50
CA ALA A 418 6.59 -12.35 21.68
C ALA A 418 8.01 -12.82 21.98
N GLY A 419 8.77 -13.22 20.96
CA GLY A 419 10.16 -13.62 21.12
C GLY A 419 11.07 -12.50 21.62
N GLN A 420 10.84 -11.27 21.16
CA GLN A 420 11.57 -10.10 21.68
C GLN A 420 11.24 -9.85 23.14
N ALA A 421 9.97 -9.93 23.54
CA ALA A 421 9.54 -9.77 24.93
C ALA A 421 10.11 -10.85 25.86
N LEU A 422 10.22 -12.06 25.37
CA LEU A 422 10.81 -13.20 26.09
C LEU A 422 12.36 -13.27 26.01
N GLY A 423 13.01 -12.26 25.39
CA GLY A 423 14.47 -12.19 25.31
C GLY A 423 15.13 -13.11 24.28
N TYR A 424 14.38 -13.68 23.34
CA TYR A 424 14.96 -14.50 22.26
C TYR A 424 15.81 -13.64 21.30
N ALA A 425 16.89 -14.21 20.79
CA ALA A 425 17.66 -13.54 19.77
C ALA A 425 16.87 -13.46 18.44
N PRO A 426 16.91 -12.32 17.71
CA PRO A 426 16.13 -12.15 16.47
C PRO A 426 16.34 -13.25 15.43
N ALA A 427 17.58 -13.79 15.34
CA ALA A 427 17.89 -14.87 14.41
C ALA A 427 17.20 -16.21 14.75
N ASP A 428 16.95 -16.46 16.03
CA ASP A 428 16.29 -17.71 16.47
C ASP A 428 14.79 -17.61 16.14
N ILE A 429 14.18 -16.45 16.36
CA ILE A 429 12.78 -16.20 15.97
C ILE A 429 12.59 -16.22 14.47
N ASP A 430 13.49 -15.61 13.69
CA ASP A 430 13.45 -15.68 12.22
C ASP A 430 13.53 -17.13 11.72
N ALA A 431 14.34 -17.98 12.40
CA ALA A 431 14.46 -19.40 12.07
C ALA A 431 13.18 -20.21 12.39
N ILE A 432 12.42 -19.82 13.42
CA ILE A 432 11.13 -20.41 13.76
C ILE A 432 10.07 -19.92 12.78
N SER A 433 9.91 -18.60 12.66
CA SER A 433 8.85 -17.94 11.86
C SER A 433 8.93 -18.25 10.36
N SER A 434 10.13 -18.59 9.85
CA SER A 434 10.31 -18.99 8.45
C SER A 434 9.82 -20.40 8.12
N LYS A 435 9.52 -21.23 9.11
CA LYS A 435 9.16 -22.65 8.95
C LYS A 435 7.70 -22.95 9.29
N ILE A 436 6.98 -21.99 9.77
CA ILE A 436 5.60 -22.17 10.22
C ILE A 436 4.67 -21.26 9.44
N ASP A 437 3.50 -21.74 9.14
CA ASP A 437 2.39 -20.97 8.57
C ASP A 437 1.31 -20.69 9.64
N ASN A 438 1.27 -21.48 10.71
CA ASN A 438 0.33 -21.35 11.82
C ASN A 438 1.07 -21.35 13.18
N LEU A 439 0.59 -20.57 14.15
CA LEU A 439 1.14 -20.52 15.51
C LEU A 439 1.04 -21.89 16.22
N ALA A 440 0.03 -22.70 15.93
CA ALA A 440 -0.11 -24.05 16.46
C ALA A 440 1.10 -24.97 16.20
N ASP A 441 1.91 -24.66 15.18
CA ASP A 441 3.11 -25.41 14.83
C ASP A 441 4.33 -25.04 15.70
N VAL A 442 4.21 -24.01 16.54
CA VAL A 442 5.29 -23.56 17.45
C VAL A 442 5.40 -24.50 18.63
N LYS A 443 6.59 -25.08 18.82
CA LYS A 443 6.83 -26.11 19.86
C LYS A 443 7.08 -25.53 21.25
N ASP A 444 7.47 -24.27 21.34
CA ASP A 444 7.67 -23.57 22.59
C ASP A 444 6.35 -23.00 23.06
N ASP A 445 5.80 -23.57 24.13
CA ASP A 445 4.48 -23.23 24.65
C ASP A 445 4.40 -21.77 25.11
N MET A 446 5.43 -21.28 25.82
CA MET A 446 5.45 -19.90 26.33
C MET A 446 5.48 -18.87 25.18
N LEU A 447 6.30 -19.15 24.16
CA LEU A 447 6.39 -18.31 22.96
C LEU A 447 5.08 -18.34 22.15
N ARG A 448 4.49 -19.53 22.01
CA ARG A 448 3.22 -19.72 21.29
C ARG A 448 2.10 -18.95 21.98
N ASP A 449 1.89 -19.21 23.30
CA ASP A 449 0.80 -18.65 24.08
C ASP A 449 0.85 -17.11 24.11
N LEU A 450 2.06 -16.53 24.24
CA LEU A 450 2.22 -15.08 24.18
C LEU A 450 1.99 -14.54 22.74
N ALA A 451 2.43 -15.25 21.71
CA ALA A 451 2.20 -14.86 20.33
C ALA A 451 0.71 -14.94 19.96
N GLU A 452 -0.02 -15.93 20.45
CA GLU A 452 -1.48 -16.05 20.27
C GLU A 452 -2.23 -14.87 20.90
N LYS A 453 -1.81 -14.40 22.08
CA LYS A 453 -2.36 -13.21 22.72
C LYS A 453 -2.12 -11.92 21.93
N PHE A 454 -0.98 -11.82 21.25
CA PHE A 454 -0.66 -10.65 20.43
C PHE A 454 -1.31 -10.66 19.03
N LEU A 455 -1.77 -11.84 18.58
CA LEU A 455 -2.35 -12.00 17.26
C LEU A 455 -3.64 -11.17 17.11
N GLY A 456 -3.75 -10.45 16.00
CA GLY A 456 -4.96 -9.69 15.68
C GLY A 456 -5.04 -8.29 16.29
N HIS A 457 -4.15 -7.90 17.21
CA HIS A 457 -4.04 -6.53 17.68
C HIS A 457 -3.48 -5.60 16.60
N ILE A 458 -3.69 -4.31 16.76
CA ILE A 458 -3.21 -3.29 15.82
C ILE A 458 -1.68 -3.21 15.88
N GLU A 459 -1.04 -3.40 14.72
CA GLU A 459 0.41 -3.30 14.59
C GLU A 459 0.85 -1.87 14.27
N LYS A 460 0.16 -1.24 13.32
CA LYS A 460 0.50 0.12 12.87
C LYS A 460 -0.60 0.74 12.03
N TYR A 461 -0.59 2.06 11.99
CA TYR A 461 -1.31 2.84 11.00
C TYR A 461 -0.47 3.00 9.74
N SER A 462 -1.12 2.86 8.60
CA SER A 462 -0.54 3.09 7.28
C SER A 462 -1.48 3.91 6.42
N THR A 463 -1.06 4.20 5.20
CA THR A 463 -1.83 4.98 4.24
C THR A 463 -2.23 4.08 3.09
N HIS A 464 -3.47 4.19 2.63
CA HIS A 464 -3.94 3.46 1.46
C HIS A 464 -3.10 3.82 0.22
N ALA A 465 -2.68 2.81 -0.55
CA ALA A 465 -1.71 3.00 -1.63
C ALA A 465 -2.24 3.84 -2.80
N SER A 466 -3.55 3.75 -3.09
CA SER A 466 -4.17 4.33 -4.28
C SER A 466 -5.33 5.27 -3.98
N ALA A 467 -6.18 4.91 -3.00
CA ALA A 467 -7.43 5.60 -2.77
C ALA A 467 -7.27 6.93 -2.02
N VAL A 468 -8.08 7.89 -2.45
CA VAL A 468 -8.33 9.14 -1.75
C VAL A 468 -9.82 9.30 -1.48
N VAL A 469 -10.18 10.04 -0.45
CA VAL A 469 -11.57 10.42 -0.15
C VAL A 469 -11.78 11.91 -0.40
N VAL A 470 -12.96 12.24 -0.90
CA VAL A 470 -13.34 13.63 -1.22
C VAL A 470 -14.47 14.05 -0.29
N PHE A 471 -14.20 15.06 0.53
CA PHE A 471 -15.18 15.63 1.45
C PHE A 471 -15.79 16.89 0.84
N PRO A 472 -17.13 16.97 0.75
CA PRO A 472 -17.80 18.11 0.12
C PRO A 472 -17.79 19.38 0.98
N LYS A 473 -17.45 19.26 2.27
CA LYS A 473 -17.44 20.31 3.28
C LYS A 473 -16.28 20.10 4.25
N ASP A 474 -16.29 20.83 5.37
CA ASP A 474 -15.34 20.66 6.47
C ASP A 474 -15.29 19.19 6.94
N VAL A 475 -14.11 18.59 6.88
CA VAL A 475 -13.85 17.18 7.20
C VAL A 475 -14.22 16.82 8.63
N SER A 476 -14.18 17.78 9.56
CA SER A 476 -14.53 17.59 10.98
C SER A 476 -15.98 17.14 11.21
N ASN A 477 -16.86 17.26 10.21
CA ASN A 477 -18.19 16.68 10.26
C ASN A 477 -18.18 15.15 10.30
N TRP A 478 -17.09 14.50 9.86
CA TRP A 478 -16.97 13.04 9.73
C TRP A 478 -15.81 12.45 10.52
N CYS A 479 -14.62 13.01 10.38
CA CYS A 479 -13.40 12.52 11.04
C CYS A 479 -12.37 13.64 11.22
N ALA A 480 -11.34 13.36 12.01
CA ALA A 480 -10.15 14.21 12.07
C ALA A 480 -9.24 13.96 10.87
N VAL A 481 -8.33 14.92 10.63
CA VAL A 481 -7.20 14.73 9.73
C VAL A 481 -5.96 14.51 10.59
N GLU A 482 -5.29 13.39 10.37
CA GLU A 482 -4.08 13.04 11.08
C GLU A 482 -2.89 12.92 10.12
N LYS A 483 -1.68 12.91 10.67
CA LYS A 483 -0.46 12.82 9.87
C LYS A 483 0.14 11.42 9.94
N ASN A 484 0.41 10.83 8.77
CA ASN A 484 1.22 9.63 8.68
C ASN A 484 2.52 9.99 7.94
N LYS A 485 3.62 10.13 8.68
CA LYS A 485 4.87 10.76 8.20
C LYS A 485 4.59 12.19 7.74
N ASP A 486 4.72 12.47 6.44
CA ASP A 486 4.44 13.80 5.86
C ASP A 486 3.11 13.88 5.10
N ILE A 487 2.29 12.82 5.17
CA ILE A 487 1.03 12.70 4.43
C ILE A 487 -0.15 12.94 5.38
N LEU A 488 -1.06 13.82 4.97
CA LEU A 488 -2.33 14.03 5.66
C LEU A 488 -3.33 12.94 5.26
N VAL A 489 -3.92 12.29 6.26
CA VAL A 489 -4.86 11.19 6.09
C VAL A 489 -6.16 11.47 6.85
N ALA A 490 -7.30 11.07 6.29
CA ALA A 490 -8.54 10.96 7.05
C ALA A 490 -8.36 9.88 8.13
N ALA A 491 -8.56 10.25 9.39
CA ALA A 491 -8.26 9.39 10.56
C ALA A 491 -9.33 8.32 10.78
N GLN A 492 -9.78 7.69 9.71
CA GLN A 492 -10.84 6.68 9.72
C GLN A 492 -10.66 5.69 8.57
N ASP A 493 -11.04 4.42 8.80
CA ASP A 493 -11.06 3.41 7.74
C ASP A 493 -12.13 3.72 6.68
N PHE A 494 -11.82 3.35 5.42
CA PHE A 494 -12.72 3.64 4.30
C PHE A 494 -14.13 3.04 4.47
N HIS A 495 -14.25 1.81 4.98
CA HIS A 495 -15.58 1.18 5.13
C HIS A 495 -16.50 1.94 6.08
N LEU A 496 -15.93 2.68 7.02
CA LEU A 496 -16.68 3.53 7.94
C LEU A 496 -17.07 4.85 7.25
N LEU A 497 -16.16 5.46 6.48
CA LEU A 497 -16.45 6.65 5.67
C LEU A 497 -17.51 6.38 4.59
N GLU A 498 -17.47 5.20 3.96
CA GLU A 498 -18.47 4.76 2.99
C GLU A 498 -19.87 4.68 3.61
N LYS A 499 -19.99 4.15 4.84
CA LYS A 499 -21.26 4.13 5.59
C LYS A 499 -21.77 5.53 5.93
N GLN A 500 -20.91 6.53 5.99
CA GLN A 500 -21.25 7.95 6.16
C GLN A 500 -21.44 8.66 4.80
N GLY A 501 -21.44 7.92 3.70
CA GLY A 501 -21.70 8.41 2.35
C GLY A 501 -20.57 9.23 1.72
N ILE A 502 -19.33 9.08 2.18
CA ILE A 502 -18.18 9.79 1.63
C ILE A 502 -17.69 9.10 0.36
N MET A 503 -17.42 9.90 -0.67
CA MET A 503 -16.93 9.42 -1.97
C MET A 503 -15.47 9.02 -1.91
N LYS A 504 -15.18 7.81 -2.39
CA LYS A 504 -13.84 7.30 -2.65
C LYS A 504 -13.47 7.43 -4.12
N LEU A 505 -12.24 7.81 -4.38
CA LEU A 505 -11.63 7.76 -5.71
C LEU A 505 -10.35 6.92 -5.66
N ASP A 506 -10.31 5.85 -6.46
CA ASP A 506 -9.10 5.03 -6.60
C ASP A 506 -8.25 5.55 -7.75
N ILE A 507 -7.22 6.33 -7.42
CA ILE A 507 -6.26 6.90 -8.37
C ILE A 507 -4.91 6.25 -8.13
N LEU A 508 -4.58 5.24 -8.95
CA LEU A 508 -3.35 4.47 -8.80
C LEU A 508 -2.24 4.98 -9.73
N GLY A 509 -1.11 5.35 -9.15
CA GLY A 509 0.11 5.64 -9.90
C GLY A 509 0.73 4.36 -10.47
N LEU A 510 0.80 4.23 -11.79
CA LEU A 510 1.31 3.05 -12.47
C LEU A 510 2.56 3.39 -13.29
N LYS A 511 3.74 2.92 -12.84
CA LYS A 511 5.04 3.15 -13.50
C LYS A 511 5.07 2.67 -14.97
N THR A 512 4.26 1.68 -15.33
CA THR A 512 4.15 1.23 -16.72
C THR A 512 3.64 2.32 -17.66
N LEU A 513 2.75 3.19 -17.16
CA LEU A 513 2.28 4.33 -17.94
C LEU A 513 3.39 5.35 -18.15
N ASP A 514 4.28 5.55 -17.18
CA ASP A 514 5.46 6.41 -17.33
C ASP A 514 6.43 5.82 -18.36
N VAL A 515 6.58 4.49 -18.40
CA VAL A 515 7.40 3.81 -19.42
C VAL A 515 6.82 4.00 -20.82
N LEU A 516 5.50 3.85 -20.99
CA LEU A 516 4.83 4.06 -22.28
C LEU A 516 4.93 5.51 -22.72
N ASP A 517 4.69 6.46 -21.82
CA ASP A 517 4.77 7.88 -22.12
C ASP A 517 6.19 8.30 -22.56
N GLY A 518 7.20 7.89 -21.78
CA GLY A 518 8.59 8.14 -22.12
C GLY A 518 9.03 7.47 -23.44
N ALA A 519 8.44 6.33 -23.81
CA ALA A 519 8.67 5.71 -25.12
C ALA A 519 8.01 6.51 -26.24
N LEU A 520 6.75 6.93 -26.06
CA LEU A 520 6.00 7.75 -27.03
C LEU A 520 6.64 9.12 -27.24
N GLU A 521 7.16 9.73 -26.18
CA GLU A 521 7.92 10.99 -26.26
C GLU A 521 9.15 10.83 -27.19
N ARG A 522 9.90 9.71 -27.04
CA ARG A 522 11.07 9.40 -27.88
C ARG A 522 10.70 9.08 -29.32
N ILE A 523 9.50 8.56 -29.57
CA ILE A 523 8.95 8.30 -30.91
C ILE A 523 8.46 9.61 -31.56
N GLY A 524 8.35 10.70 -30.81
CA GLY A 524 7.79 11.98 -31.25
C GLY A 524 6.27 12.05 -31.26
N ARG A 525 5.63 11.24 -30.40
CA ARG A 525 4.18 11.18 -30.23
C ARG A 525 3.76 11.33 -28.76
N PRO A 526 4.19 12.38 -28.05
CA PRO A 526 3.91 12.57 -26.64
C PRO A 526 2.39 12.64 -26.40
N GLY A 527 1.92 11.98 -25.35
CA GLY A 527 0.51 11.96 -24.96
C GLY A 527 -0.42 11.14 -25.87
N GLU A 528 0.08 10.56 -26.96
CA GLU A 528 -0.68 9.63 -27.80
C GLU A 528 -0.71 8.20 -27.21
N LEU A 529 -1.00 8.04 -25.95
CA LEU A 529 -1.51 6.75 -25.42
C LEU A 529 -2.92 6.51 -25.99
N LEU A 530 -3.05 6.70 -27.27
CA LEU A 530 -4.27 6.53 -28.04
C LEU A 530 -4.32 5.09 -28.50
N ILE A 531 -4.71 4.33 -27.61
CA ILE A 531 -5.26 3.01 -27.56
C ILE A 531 -6.09 2.66 -28.80
N ASN A 532 -6.85 3.59 -29.31
CA ASN A 532 -7.64 3.42 -30.53
C ASN A 532 -6.80 3.21 -31.81
N ASN A 533 -5.51 3.48 -31.77
CA ASN A 533 -4.61 3.37 -32.91
C ASN A 533 -3.70 2.14 -32.87
N ILE A 534 -3.66 1.42 -31.74
CA ILE A 534 -2.91 0.16 -31.63
C ILE A 534 -3.80 -0.99 -32.08
N PRO A 535 -3.43 -1.73 -33.17
CA PRO A 535 -4.20 -2.89 -33.59
C PRO A 535 -4.19 -3.95 -32.51
N LEU A 536 -5.37 -4.50 -32.21
CA LEU A 536 -5.55 -5.53 -31.17
C LEU A 536 -5.13 -6.95 -31.65
N GLN A 537 -4.67 -7.04 -32.90
CA GLN A 537 -3.99 -8.18 -33.50
C GLN A 537 -2.85 -7.65 -34.37
N ASP A 538 -1.63 -8.12 -34.15
CA ASP A 538 -0.42 -7.72 -34.87
C ASP A 538 0.59 -8.88 -34.90
N ASP A 539 0.92 -9.36 -36.08
CA ASP A 539 1.79 -10.53 -36.24
C ASP A 539 3.22 -10.32 -35.76
N TYR A 540 3.70 -9.05 -35.82
CA TYR A 540 5.06 -8.75 -35.38
C TYR A 540 5.16 -8.79 -33.85
N THR A 541 4.18 -8.19 -33.16
CA THR A 541 4.04 -8.25 -31.70
C THR A 541 3.85 -9.71 -31.24
N ALA A 542 2.96 -10.44 -31.89
CA ALA A 542 2.68 -11.84 -31.59
C ALA A 542 3.93 -12.73 -31.72
N ARG A 543 4.74 -12.53 -32.77
CA ARG A 543 6.02 -13.27 -32.94
C ARG A 543 7.00 -12.97 -31.81
N MET A 544 7.13 -11.71 -31.38
CA MET A 544 7.97 -11.32 -30.25
C MET A 544 7.53 -12.02 -28.95
N LEU A 545 6.23 -12.05 -28.69
CA LEU A 545 5.65 -12.70 -27.50
C LEU A 545 5.87 -14.22 -27.52
N ARG A 546 5.59 -14.89 -28.63
CA ARG A 546 5.84 -16.34 -28.81
C ARG A 546 7.32 -16.72 -28.69
N ALA A 547 8.22 -15.82 -29.05
CA ALA A 547 9.67 -16.01 -28.86
C ALA A 547 10.10 -15.85 -27.38
N GLY A 548 9.17 -15.42 -26.48
CA GLY A 548 9.45 -15.27 -25.05
C GLY A 548 10.17 -13.95 -24.69
N PHE A 549 10.17 -12.95 -25.56
CA PHE A 549 10.77 -11.64 -25.27
C PHE A 549 9.81 -10.74 -24.48
N THR A 550 9.29 -11.25 -23.36
CA THR A 550 8.25 -10.60 -22.52
C THR A 550 8.83 -9.67 -21.44
N GLN A 551 10.15 -9.68 -21.21
CA GLN A 551 10.80 -8.84 -20.20
C GLN A 551 10.44 -7.36 -20.37
N GLY A 552 9.91 -6.73 -19.29
CA GLY A 552 9.43 -5.35 -19.29
C GLY A 552 8.07 -5.14 -19.94
N CYS A 553 7.38 -6.20 -20.43
CA CYS A 553 5.98 -6.11 -20.82
C CYS A 553 5.11 -6.26 -19.59
N PHE A 554 4.11 -5.38 -19.45
CA PHE A 554 3.27 -5.31 -18.26
C PHE A 554 2.63 -6.66 -17.91
N GLN A 555 2.73 -7.06 -16.65
CA GLN A 555 2.16 -8.29 -16.06
C GLN A 555 2.64 -9.63 -16.64
N ILE A 556 3.32 -9.68 -17.79
CA ILE A 556 3.69 -10.92 -18.47
C ILE A 556 5.21 -11.20 -18.48
N GLU A 557 6.00 -10.47 -17.71
CA GLU A 557 7.47 -10.56 -17.71
C GLU A 557 8.04 -11.69 -16.84
N SER A 558 7.26 -12.28 -15.91
CA SER A 558 7.74 -13.39 -15.08
C SER A 558 7.94 -14.67 -15.90
N GLY A 559 8.86 -15.54 -15.47
CA GLY A 559 9.16 -16.77 -16.20
C GLY A 559 7.93 -17.64 -16.47
N GLY A 560 7.10 -17.87 -15.43
CA GLY A 560 5.87 -18.66 -15.59
C GLY A 560 4.84 -18.02 -16.51
N MET A 561 4.68 -16.68 -16.48
CA MET A 561 3.83 -15.95 -17.43
C MET A 561 4.37 -16.07 -18.87
N THR A 562 5.68 -15.92 -19.04
CA THR A 562 6.35 -16.10 -20.34
C THR A 562 6.10 -17.50 -20.91
N ASP A 563 6.13 -18.53 -20.09
CA ASP A 563 5.90 -19.92 -20.52
C ASP A 563 4.45 -20.11 -20.98
N ILE A 564 3.45 -19.57 -20.28
CA ILE A 564 2.04 -19.61 -20.73
C ILE A 564 1.87 -18.83 -22.03
N VAL A 565 2.38 -17.60 -22.15
CA VAL A 565 2.30 -16.80 -23.39
C VAL A 565 2.83 -17.55 -24.60
N LYS A 566 3.88 -18.35 -24.43
CA LYS A 566 4.42 -19.22 -25.48
C LYS A 566 3.52 -20.43 -25.74
N ALA A 567 3.08 -21.11 -24.66
CA ALA A 567 2.30 -22.35 -24.76
C ALA A 567 0.94 -22.14 -25.44
N ILE A 568 0.23 -21.04 -25.12
CA ILE A 568 -1.06 -20.73 -25.76
C ILE A 568 -0.92 -20.16 -27.18
N ASN A 569 0.30 -20.05 -27.70
CA ASN A 569 0.58 -19.54 -29.05
C ASN A 569 -0.04 -18.16 -29.30
N THR A 570 0.21 -17.20 -28.43
CA THR A 570 -0.38 -15.85 -28.43
C THR A 570 -0.37 -15.19 -29.82
N GLN A 571 -1.52 -14.72 -30.30
CA GLN A 571 -1.70 -14.08 -31.60
C GLN A 571 -2.37 -12.69 -31.49
N ARG A 572 -3.21 -12.47 -30.48
CA ARG A 572 -4.06 -11.29 -30.31
C ARG A 572 -4.21 -10.93 -28.84
N VAL A 573 -4.81 -9.78 -28.57
CA VAL A 573 -4.98 -9.24 -27.20
C VAL A 573 -5.79 -10.19 -26.30
N GLU A 574 -6.81 -10.87 -26.83
CA GLU A 574 -7.65 -11.80 -26.07
C GLU A 574 -6.80 -12.90 -25.43
N ASP A 575 -5.76 -13.37 -26.09
CA ASP A 575 -4.85 -14.38 -25.54
C ASP A 575 -4.08 -13.88 -24.31
N LEU A 576 -3.74 -12.60 -24.26
CA LEU A 576 -3.13 -12.00 -23.06
C LEU A 576 -4.16 -11.77 -21.96
N ILE A 577 -5.41 -11.46 -22.29
CA ILE A 577 -6.51 -11.35 -21.33
C ILE A 577 -6.66 -12.68 -20.58
N ASP A 578 -6.66 -13.80 -21.28
CA ASP A 578 -6.75 -15.14 -20.70
C ASP A 578 -5.49 -15.48 -19.89
N THR A 579 -4.30 -15.14 -20.40
CA THR A 579 -3.03 -15.37 -19.69
C THR A 579 -3.01 -14.71 -18.31
N VAL A 580 -3.47 -13.46 -18.20
CA VAL A 580 -3.53 -12.73 -16.90
C VAL A 580 -4.46 -13.45 -15.92
N ALA A 581 -5.52 -14.09 -16.38
CA ALA A 581 -6.44 -14.84 -15.53
C ALA A 581 -5.91 -16.24 -15.15
N LEU A 582 -5.16 -16.89 -16.04
CA LEU A 582 -4.64 -18.26 -15.87
C LEU A 582 -3.47 -18.35 -14.88
N PHE A 583 -2.54 -17.40 -14.89
CA PHE A 583 -1.33 -17.48 -14.07
C PHE A 583 -1.56 -17.05 -12.63
N ARG A 584 -2.14 -17.95 -11.85
CA ARG A 584 -2.38 -17.78 -10.39
C ARG A 584 -2.34 -19.12 -9.70
N PRO A 585 -2.04 -19.18 -8.38
CA PRO A 585 -1.92 -20.46 -7.65
C PRO A 585 -3.09 -21.41 -7.90
N GLY A 586 -4.34 -20.93 -7.79
CA GLY A 586 -5.51 -21.78 -7.96
C GLY A 586 -5.63 -22.47 -9.32
N PRO A 587 -5.66 -21.74 -10.47
CA PRO A 587 -5.67 -22.35 -11.80
C PRO A 587 -4.45 -23.22 -12.09
N LEU A 588 -3.27 -22.89 -11.56
CA LEU A 588 -2.06 -23.68 -11.71
C LEU A 588 -2.16 -25.01 -10.94
N ASP A 589 -2.63 -24.99 -9.70
CA ASP A 589 -2.71 -26.16 -8.81
C ASP A 589 -3.82 -27.11 -9.22
N SER A 590 -4.93 -26.59 -9.78
CA SER A 590 -6.05 -27.40 -10.29
C SER A 590 -5.75 -28.15 -11.61
N GLY A 591 -4.63 -27.83 -12.27
CA GLY A 591 -4.30 -28.38 -13.59
C GLY A 591 -5.08 -27.77 -14.76
N MET A 592 -5.97 -26.81 -14.52
CA MET A 592 -6.80 -26.12 -15.52
C MET A 592 -5.95 -25.47 -16.62
N VAL A 593 -4.81 -24.86 -16.25
CA VAL A 593 -3.89 -24.23 -17.20
C VAL A 593 -3.43 -25.24 -18.26
N ARG A 594 -3.08 -26.45 -17.86
CA ARG A 594 -2.65 -27.51 -18.80
C ARG A 594 -3.76 -27.97 -19.73
N VAL A 595 -5.00 -28.03 -19.23
CA VAL A 595 -6.17 -28.36 -20.09
C VAL A 595 -6.37 -27.28 -21.14
N PHE A 596 -6.35 -26.01 -20.71
CA PHE A 596 -6.45 -24.85 -21.60
C PHE A 596 -5.35 -24.84 -22.67
N GLU A 597 -4.09 -25.08 -22.28
CA GLU A 597 -2.95 -25.16 -23.20
C GLU A 597 -3.13 -26.28 -24.25
N ARG A 598 -3.46 -27.51 -23.83
CA ARG A 598 -3.65 -28.64 -24.77
C ARG A 598 -4.77 -28.39 -25.75
N ARG A 599 -5.91 -27.83 -25.28
CA ARG A 599 -7.06 -27.50 -26.14
C ARG A 599 -6.69 -26.41 -27.16
N ARG A 600 -5.98 -25.38 -26.69
CA ARG A 600 -5.50 -24.27 -27.53
C ARG A 600 -4.49 -24.73 -28.59
N GLN A 601 -3.70 -25.75 -28.30
CA GLN A 601 -2.73 -26.35 -29.22
C GLN A 601 -3.39 -27.41 -30.15
N GLY A 602 -4.64 -27.75 -29.91
CA GLY A 602 -5.37 -28.79 -30.68
C GLY A 602 -5.00 -30.22 -30.28
N GLU A 603 -4.30 -30.39 -29.14
CA GLU A 603 -3.95 -31.73 -28.61
C GLU A 603 -5.12 -32.40 -27.89
N GLU A 604 -6.07 -31.60 -27.40
CA GLU A 604 -7.29 -32.04 -26.76
C GLU A 604 -8.53 -31.36 -27.40
N ALA A 605 -9.60 -32.11 -27.67
CA ALA A 605 -10.83 -31.53 -28.18
C ALA A 605 -11.56 -30.70 -27.12
N VAL A 606 -12.10 -29.52 -27.52
CA VAL A 606 -12.97 -28.74 -26.66
C VAL A 606 -14.31 -29.43 -26.49
N THR A 607 -14.74 -29.68 -25.27
CA THR A 607 -16.01 -30.32 -24.94
C THR A 607 -16.83 -29.48 -23.98
N TYR A 608 -18.15 -29.59 -24.05
CA TYR A 608 -19.07 -28.87 -23.15
C TYR A 608 -20.04 -29.87 -22.52
N LEU A 609 -20.25 -29.75 -21.20
CA LEU A 609 -21.19 -30.62 -20.46
C LEU A 609 -22.64 -30.47 -20.97
N HIS A 610 -22.99 -29.28 -21.46
CA HIS A 610 -24.29 -28.99 -22.02
C HIS A 610 -24.16 -28.00 -23.20
N PRO A 611 -24.96 -28.13 -24.30
CA PRO A 611 -24.86 -27.26 -25.49
C PRO A 611 -25.01 -25.76 -25.18
N LYS A 612 -25.79 -25.36 -24.17
CA LYS A 612 -25.94 -23.97 -23.73
C LYS A 612 -24.67 -23.38 -23.14
N LEU A 613 -23.68 -24.20 -22.79
CA LEU A 613 -22.39 -23.74 -22.27
C LEU A 613 -21.43 -23.27 -23.36
N GLU A 614 -21.59 -23.80 -24.59
CA GLU A 614 -20.72 -23.43 -25.72
C GLU A 614 -20.60 -21.91 -25.94
N PRO A 615 -21.70 -21.12 -26.08
CA PRO A 615 -21.60 -19.69 -26.28
C PRO A 615 -21.04 -18.93 -25.08
N ILE A 616 -20.96 -19.55 -23.89
CA ILE A 616 -20.42 -18.95 -22.66
C ILE A 616 -18.93 -19.27 -22.51
N LEU A 617 -18.49 -20.48 -22.89
CA LEU A 617 -17.17 -21.00 -22.60
C LEU A 617 -16.25 -21.15 -23.83
N ASN A 618 -16.74 -20.90 -25.05
CA ASN A 618 -15.95 -21.06 -26.27
C ASN A 618 -14.70 -20.15 -26.30
N ASP A 619 -14.81 -18.92 -25.78
CA ASP A 619 -13.72 -17.98 -25.69
C ASP A 619 -12.58 -18.47 -24.77
N THR A 620 -12.88 -19.40 -23.85
CA THR A 620 -11.95 -19.97 -22.86
C THR A 620 -11.72 -21.46 -23.03
N GLU A 621 -11.84 -21.98 -24.28
CA GLU A 621 -11.58 -23.39 -24.64
C GLU A 621 -12.39 -24.38 -23.78
N GLY A 622 -13.64 -24.02 -23.43
CA GLY A 622 -14.54 -24.85 -22.64
C GLY A 622 -14.22 -24.88 -21.13
N VAL A 623 -13.39 -23.99 -20.64
CA VAL A 623 -12.99 -23.90 -19.21
C VAL A 623 -13.68 -22.71 -18.53
N ILE A 624 -14.20 -22.90 -17.32
CA ILE A 624 -14.70 -21.79 -16.50
C ILE A 624 -13.48 -21.02 -15.95
N LEU A 625 -13.24 -19.81 -16.45
CA LEU A 625 -12.10 -18.98 -16.08
C LEU A 625 -12.50 -17.67 -15.39
N TYR A 626 -13.71 -17.16 -15.71
CA TYR A 626 -14.17 -15.85 -15.28
C TYR A 626 -15.44 -15.90 -14.44
N GLN A 627 -15.55 -14.99 -13.47
CA GLN A 627 -16.72 -14.81 -12.63
C GLN A 627 -17.99 -14.51 -13.46
N GLU A 628 -17.83 -13.76 -14.53
CA GLU A 628 -18.89 -13.42 -15.47
C GLU A 628 -19.46 -14.65 -16.18
N GLN A 629 -18.66 -15.70 -16.37
CA GLN A 629 -19.15 -16.96 -16.93
C GLN A 629 -20.09 -17.69 -15.96
N ILE A 630 -19.80 -17.69 -14.64
CA ILE A 630 -20.73 -18.23 -13.64
C ILE A 630 -22.06 -17.49 -13.67
N MET A 631 -22.02 -16.15 -13.75
CA MET A 631 -23.26 -15.36 -13.83
C MET A 631 -24.08 -15.72 -15.07
N LYS A 632 -23.44 -15.90 -16.23
CA LYS A 632 -24.10 -16.33 -17.46
C LYS A 632 -24.62 -17.76 -17.37
N ILE A 633 -23.87 -18.69 -16.79
CA ILE A 633 -24.32 -20.09 -16.57
C ILE A 633 -25.57 -20.11 -15.69
N ALA A 634 -25.57 -19.39 -14.57
CA ALA A 634 -26.73 -19.30 -13.68
C ALA A 634 -27.97 -18.72 -14.39
N ARG A 635 -27.80 -17.73 -15.25
CA ARG A 635 -28.88 -17.16 -16.03
C ARG A 635 -29.42 -18.12 -17.11
N GLU A 636 -28.55 -18.65 -17.94
CA GLU A 636 -28.93 -19.44 -19.12
C GLU A 636 -29.44 -20.87 -18.78
N LEU A 637 -28.89 -21.45 -17.71
CA LEU A 637 -29.29 -22.79 -17.27
C LEU A 637 -30.35 -22.76 -16.18
N CYS A 638 -30.28 -21.83 -15.24
CA CYS A 638 -31.12 -21.81 -14.03
C CYS A 638 -32.16 -20.69 -14.01
N GLY A 639 -32.13 -19.76 -14.99
CA GLY A 639 -33.10 -18.66 -15.10
C GLY A 639 -32.95 -17.58 -14.02
N TYR A 640 -31.78 -17.38 -13.48
CA TYR A 640 -31.51 -16.32 -12.52
C TYR A 640 -31.63 -14.93 -13.17
N THR A 641 -32.10 -13.95 -12.39
CA THR A 641 -31.92 -12.54 -12.74
C THR A 641 -30.43 -12.16 -12.68
N TYR A 642 -30.06 -11.01 -13.20
CA TYR A 642 -28.68 -10.51 -13.07
C TYR A 642 -28.30 -10.24 -11.61
N GLY A 643 -29.25 -9.75 -10.78
CA GLY A 643 -29.02 -9.51 -9.36
C GLY A 643 -28.78 -10.80 -8.57
N GLU A 644 -29.63 -11.83 -8.80
CA GLU A 644 -29.45 -13.16 -8.20
C GLU A 644 -28.11 -13.77 -8.62
N ALA A 645 -27.73 -13.65 -9.91
CA ALA A 645 -26.46 -14.16 -10.41
C ALA A 645 -25.23 -13.44 -9.83
N ASP A 646 -25.30 -12.12 -9.59
CA ASP A 646 -24.22 -11.39 -8.91
C ASP A 646 -24.15 -11.77 -7.41
N ASN A 647 -25.28 -11.99 -6.76
CA ASN A 647 -25.31 -12.47 -5.38
C ASN A 647 -24.70 -13.88 -5.26
N LEU A 648 -25.07 -14.81 -6.13
CA LEU A 648 -24.46 -16.15 -6.26
C LEU A 648 -22.92 -16.02 -6.35
N ARG A 649 -22.42 -15.24 -7.30
CA ARG A 649 -20.99 -15.00 -7.49
C ARG A 649 -20.30 -14.45 -6.22
N ARG A 650 -20.95 -13.55 -5.49
CA ARG A 650 -20.42 -12.97 -4.24
C ARG A 650 -20.31 -13.99 -3.12
N ILE A 651 -21.34 -14.79 -2.91
CA ILE A 651 -21.37 -15.85 -1.90
C ILE A 651 -20.26 -16.86 -2.20
N ILE A 652 -20.18 -17.32 -3.44
CA ILE A 652 -19.11 -18.20 -3.90
C ILE A 652 -17.74 -17.59 -3.67
N GLY A 653 -17.55 -16.30 -3.99
CA GLY A 653 -16.28 -15.59 -3.82
C GLY A 653 -15.83 -15.37 -2.37
N ARG A 654 -16.76 -15.37 -1.40
CA ARG A 654 -16.46 -15.24 0.03
C ARG A 654 -15.96 -16.53 0.68
N LYS A 655 -16.16 -17.67 0.02
CA LYS A 655 -15.70 -19.00 0.49
C LYS A 655 -16.28 -19.43 1.84
N ILE A 656 -17.44 -18.91 2.24
CA ILE A 656 -18.12 -19.31 3.48
C ILE A 656 -18.98 -20.54 3.15
N THR A 657 -18.52 -21.70 3.60
CA THR A 657 -19.15 -22.99 3.27
C THR A 657 -20.63 -23.03 3.66
N GLU A 658 -21.00 -22.44 4.78
CA GLU A 658 -22.37 -22.41 5.29
C GLU A 658 -23.33 -21.60 4.39
N GLU A 659 -22.84 -20.50 3.79
CA GLU A 659 -23.62 -19.67 2.86
C GLU A 659 -23.65 -20.25 1.43
N MET A 660 -22.63 -21.01 1.05
CA MET A 660 -22.43 -21.51 -0.32
C MET A 660 -23.37 -22.68 -0.64
N GLN A 661 -23.55 -23.63 0.28
CA GLN A 661 -24.33 -24.82 0.02
C GLN A 661 -25.81 -24.54 -0.34
N PRO A 662 -26.55 -23.69 0.39
CA PRO A 662 -27.94 -23.34 0.03
C PRO A 662 -28.07 -22.74 -1.38
N VAL A 663 -27.08 -21.97 -1.83
CA VAL A 663 -27.12 -21.31 -3.14
C VAL A 663 -26.84 -22.30 -4.27
N ILE A 664 -25.95 -23.26 -4.04
CA ILE A 664 -25.67 -24.36 -4.96
C ILE A 664 -26.91 -25.29 -5.09
N ASP A 665 -27.56 -25.58 -3.98
CA ASP A 665 -28.78 -26.41 -3.97
C ASP A 665 -29.95 -25.73 -4.75
N ASP A 666 -30.11 -24.41 -4.59
CA ASP A 666 -31.08 -23.62 -5.39
C ASP A 666 -30.73 -23.63 -6.87
N MET A 667 -29.44 -23.51 -7.21
CA MET A 667 -28.97 -23.56 -8.59
C MET A 667 -29.25 -24.95 -9.22
N LEU A 668 -29.00 -26.02 -8.48
CA LEU A 668 -29.33 -27.40 -8.90
C LEU A 668 -30.84 -27.56 -9.13
N GLU A 669 -31.66 -27.12 -8.19
CA GLU A 669 -33.13 -27.24 -8.29
C GLU A 669 -33.69 -26.47 -9.51
N ARG A 670 -33.25 -25.24 -9.73
CA ARG A 670 -33.69 -24.41 -10.87
C ARG A 670 -33.21 -24.99 -12.22
N GLY A 671 -31.96 -25.50 -12.26
CA GLY A 671 -31.46 -26.18 -13.47
C GLY A 671 -32.28 -27.40 -13.85
N LEU A 672 -32.66 -28.22 -12.88
CA LEU A 672 -33.57 -29.37 -13.07
C LEU A 672 -34.95 -28.93 -13.58
N LYS A 673 -35.53 -27.85 -13.01
CA LYS A 673 -36.81 -27.29 -13.49
C LYS A 673 -36.74 -26.81 -14.94
N ASN A 674 -35.57 -26.33 -15.35
CA ASN A 674 -35.33 -25.89 -16.74
C ASN A 674 -34.94 -27.01 -17.69
N GLY A 675 -35.04 -28.27 -17.26
CA GLY A 675 -34.87 -29.46 -18.09
C GLY A 675 -33.42 -29.92 -18.27
N ILE A 676 -32.48 -29.43 -17.47
CA ILE A 676 -31.11 -29.93 -17.50
C ILE A 676 -31.04 -31.27 -16.75
N PRO A 677 -30.41 -32.32 -17.27
CA PRO A 677 -30.25 -33.61 -16.60
C PRO A 677 -29.51 -33.46 -15.27
N LYS A 678 -29.92 -34.22 -14.24
CA LYS A 678 -29.41 -34.07 -12.86
C LYS A 678 -27.91 -34.30 -12.75
N ASP A 679 -27.39 -35.30 -13.43
CA ASP A 679 -25.98 -35.66 -13.48
C ASP A 679 -25.14 -34.52 -14.11
N ILE A 680 -25.58 -33.95 -15.19
CA ILE A 680 -24.95 -32.82 -15.87
C ILE A 680 -25.00 -31.58 -14.98
N MET A 681 -26.15 -31.27 -14.37
CA MET A 681 -26.28 -30.09 -13.51
C MET A 681 -25.42 -30.21 -12.25
N GLN A 682 -25.33 -31.41 -11.66
CA GLN A 682 -24.45 -31.66 -10.52
C GLN A 682 -22.98 -31.44 -10.90
N GLU A 683 -22.53 -31.97 -12.04
CA GLU A 683 -21.16 -31.77 -12.51
C GLU A 683 -20.84 -30.31 -12.77
N ILE A 684 -21.79 -29.54 -13.33
CA ILE A 684 -21.64 -28.09 -13.50
C ILE A 684 -21.51 -27.37 -12.15
N CYS A 685 -22.32 -27.75 -11.15
CA CYS A 685 -22.24 -27.20 -9.78
C CYS A 685 -20.89 -27.52 -9.12
N ASP A 686 -20.38 -28.75 -9.28
CA ASP A 686 -19.10 -29.19 -8.74
C ASP A 686 -17.92 -28.43 -9.39
N GLU A 687 -17.98 -28.18 -10.72
CA GLU A 687 -17.02 -27.33 -11.42
C GLU A 687 -17.06 -25.88 -10.86
N ILE A 688 -18.24 -25.31 -10.63
CA ILE A 688 -18.42 -23.97 -10.07
C ILE A 688 -17.87 -23.89 -8.65
N ILE A 689 -18.12 -24.89 -7.81
CA ILE A 689 -17.54 -24.95 -6.44
C ILE A 689 -16.00 -25.00 -6.51
N THR A 690 -15.47 -25.85 -7.37
CA THR A 690 -14.03 -25.96 -7.60
C THR A 690 -13.45 -24.61 -8.05
N PHE A 691 -14.13 -23.94 -8.97
CA PHE A 691 -13.79 -22.63 -9.48
C PHE A 691 -13.93 -21.50 -8.45
N ALA A 692 -14.79 -21.65 -7.42
CA ALA A 692 -15.02 -20.66 -6.36
C ALA A 692 -13.73 -20.16 -5.72
N ASN A 693 -12.70 -21.01 -5.68
CA ASN A 693 -11.41 -20.68 -5.09
C ASN A 693 -10.57 -19.70 -5.93
N TYR A 694 -10.87 -19.50 -7.23
CA TYR A 694 -9.97 -18.75 -8.11
C TYR A 694 -10.63 -17.93 -9.24
N GLY A 695 -11.96 -17.78 -9.26
CA GLY A 695 -12.65 -16.99 -10.28
C GLY A 695 -12.11 -15.57 -10.46
N PHE A 696 -11.82 -15.17 -11.71
CA PHE A 696 -11.26 -13.86 -12.02
C PHE A 696 -12.30 -12.91 -12.61
N ASN A 697 -12.11 -11.60 -12.39
CA ASN A 697 -12.91 -10.57 -13.03
C ASN A 697 -12.46 -10.39 -14.48
N LYS A 698 -13.32 -10.70 -15.45
CA LYS A 698 -13.00 -10.57 -16.89
C LYS A 698 -12.76 -9.11 -17.29
N GLY A 699 -13.51 -8.14 -16.72
CA GLY A 699 -13.33 -6.73 -16.98
C GLY A 699 -11.94 -6.24 -16.55
N HIS A 700 -11.48 -6.67 -15.36
CA HIS A 700 -10.13 -6.38 -14.89
C HIS A 700 -9.06 -7.03 -15.79
N SER A 701 -9.26 -8.31 -16.15
CA SER A 701 -8.35 -9.03 -17.04
C SER A 701 -8.28 -8.37 -18.41
N ALA A 702 -9.41 -7.91 -18.97
CA ALA A 702 -9.47 -7.22 -20.25
C ALA A 702 -8.66 -5.93 -20.24
N ALA A 703 -8.81 -5.10 -19.21
CA ALA A 703 -8.04 -3.87 -19.06
C ALA A 703 -6.53 -4.13 -18.96
N TYR A 704 -6.14 -5.10 -18.15
CA TYR A 704 -4.72 -5.44 -17.95
C TYR A 704 -4.11 -6.20 -19.14
N GLY A 705 -4.89 -7.04 -19.81
CA GLY A 705 -4.48 -7.66 -21.08
C GLY A 705 -4.26 -6.63 -22.19
N LEU A 706 -5.12 -5.61 -22.27
CA LEU A 706 -4.92 -4.46 -23.15
C LEU A 706 -3.62 -3.73 -22.86
N LEU A 707 -3.35 -3.39 -21.61
CA LEU A 707 -2.12 -2.71 -21.23
C LEU A 707 -0.88 -3.58 -21.50
N ALA A 708 -0.96 -4.89 -21.25
CA ALA A 708 0.08 -5.84 -21.61
C ALA A 708 0.36 -5.84 -23.13
N TRP A 709 -0.72 -5.84 -23.93
CA TRP A 709 -0.60 -5.77 -25.38
C TRP A 709 0.01 -4.46 -25.87
N TYR A 710 -0.36 -3.31 -25.27
CA TYR A 710 0.22 -2.01 -25.63
C TYR A 710 1.70 -1.96 -25.33
N THR A 711 2.12 -2.42 -24.16
CA THR A 711 3.55 -2.50 -23.83
C THR A 711 4.30 -3.41 -24.79
N ALA A 712 3.73 -4.56 -25.15
CA ALA A 712 4.30 -5.49 -26.11
C ALA A 712 4.39 -4.89 -27.53
N TYR A 713 3.34 -4.20 -27.97
CA TYR A 713 3.29 -3.56 -29.29
C TYR A 713 4.36 -2.46 -29.42
N ILE A 714 4.41 -1.52 -28.47
CA ILE A 714 5.40 -0.44 -28.49
C ILE A 714 6.82 -1.03 -28.41
N LYS A 715 7.03 -2.03 -27.56
CA LYS A 715 8.32 -2.73 -27.47
C LYS A 715 8.70 -3.43 -28.79
N ALA A 716 7.77 -4.09 -29.47
CA ALA A 716 8.05 -4.78 -30.71
C ALA A 716 8.45 -3.79 -31.82
N HIS A 717 7.65 -2.74 -32.02
CA HIS A 717 7.82 -1.78 -33.13
C HIS A 717 8.86 -0.71 -32.88
N TYR A 718 9.08 -0.31 -31.60
CA TYR A 718 9.96 0.78 -31.19
C TYR A 718 10.89 0.32 -30.04
N THR A 719 11.60 -0.77 -30.28
CA THR A 719 12.34 -1.51 -29.25
C THR A 719 13.34 -0.64 -28.47
N ALA A 720 14.13 0.19 -29.18
CA ALA A 720 15.18 1.00 -28.53
C ALA A 720 14.56 2.12 -27.66
N GLU A 721 13.51 2.78 -28.15
CA GLU A 721 12.76 3.84 -27.46
C GLU A 721 12.07 3.29 -26.21
N TYR A 722 11.43 2.11 -26.33
CA TYR A 722 10.79 1.43 -25.23
C TYR A 722 11.80 1.00 -24.15
N MET A 723 12.90 0.36 -24.55
CA MET A 723 13.94 -0.09 -23.60
C MET A 723 14.65 1.07 -22.92
N ALA A 724 14.87 2.19 -23.62
CA ALA A 724 15.42 3.39 -23.04
C ALA A 724 14.51 3.97 -21.95
N SER A 725 13.21 4.04 -22.21
CA SER A 725 12.22 4.48 -21.22
C SER A 725 12.13 3.53 -20.03
N LEU A 726 12.10 2.23 -20.28
CA LEU A 726 12.05 1.21 -19.23
C LEU A 726 13.27 1.28 -18.31
N ILE A 727 14.46 1.43 -18.88
CA ILE A 727 15.72 1.57 -18.14
C ILE A 727 15.70 2.82 -17.26
N ASP A 728 15.22 3.95 -17.78
CA ASP A 728 15.08 5.19 -17.02
C ASP A 728 14.17 5.02 -15.80
N ILE A 729 12.95 4.50 -16.01
CA ILE A 729 11.94 4.38 -14.94
C ILE A 729 12.35 3.35 -13.89
N VAL A 730 12.90 2.21 -14.31
CA VAL A 730 13.37 1.17 -13.37
C VAL A 730 14.61 1.63 -12.60
N GLY A 731 15.50 2.37 -13.24
CA GLY A 731 16.79 2.78 -12.66
C GLY A 731 16.71 3.99 -11.72
N GLN A 732 15.59 4.71 -11.67
CA GLN A 732 15.44 5.88 -10.80
C GLN A 732 15.53 5.53 -9.30
N ASP A 733 14.96 4.41 -8.88
CA ASP A 733 14.98 3.97 -7.49
C ASP A 733 16.30 3.28 -7.12
N THR A 734 16.75 3.45 -5.90
CA THR A 734 17.97 2.77 -5.38
C THR A 734 17.83 1.25 -5.46
N SER A 735 16.63 0.70 -5.19
CA SER A 735 16.33 -0.73 -5.33
C SER A 735 16.18 -1.17 -6.79
N GLY A 736 15.82 -0.25 -7.68
CA GLY A 736 15.63 -0.50 -9.11
C GLY A 736 16.95 -0.64 -9.86
N ARG A 737 18.02 -0.01 -9.38
CA ARG A 737 19.37 -0.13 -10.00
C ARG A 737 19.88 -1.57 -10.03
N ASP A 738 19.56 -2.39 -9.06
CA ASP A 738 19.91 -3.82 -9.06
C ASP A 738 19.18 -4.60 -10.18
N LYS A 739 18.09 -4.03 -10.75
CA LYS A 739 17.34 -4.58 -11.88
C LYS A 739 17.89 -4.14 -13.25
N LEU A 740 18.82 -3.19 -13.29
CA LEU A 740 19.40 -2.70 -14.55
C LEU A 740 20.17 -3.79 -15.29
N SER A 741 20.96 -4.59 -14.56
CA SER A 741 21.76 -5.66 -15.16
C SER A 741 20.91 -6.67 -15.97
N PRO A 742 19.81 -7.24 -15.45
CA PRO A 742 18.92 -8.09 -16.24
C PRO A 742 18.31 -7.39 -17.47
N LEU A 743 17.98 -6.10 -17.36
CA LEU A 743 17.43 -5.33 -18.49
C LEU A 743 18.44 -5.10 -19.60
N ILE A 744 19.68 -4.74 -19.23
CA ILE A 744 20.76 -4.54 -20.22
C ILE A 744 21.12 -5.87 -20.91
N GLU A 745 21.15 -6.97 -20.17
CA GLU A 745 21.36 -8.31 -20.76
C GLU A 745 20.19 -8.70 -21.69
N HIS A 746 18.95 -8.36 -21.33
CA HIS A 746 17.81 -8.54 -22.23
C HIS A 746 17.95 -7.71 -23.52
N CYS A 747 18.40 -6.44 -23.41
CA CYS A 747 18.68 -5.59 -24.57
C CYS A 747 19.65 -6.29 -25.55
N LYS A 748 20.72 -6.90 -25.05
CA LYS A 748 21.67 -7.66 -25.89
C LYS A 748 20.97 -8.82 -26.61
N LYS A 749 20.11 -9.60 -25.94
CA LYS A 749 19.36 -10.72 -26.53
C LYS A 749 18.43 -10.28 -27.66
N ILE A 750 17.89 -9.08 -27.62
CA ILE A 750 17.01 -8.51 -28.64
C ILE A 750 17.74 -7.57 -29.62
N ASN A 751 19.08 -7.65 -29.69
CA ASN A 751 19.94 -6.86 -30.56
C ASN A 751 19.81 -5.33 -30.36
N ILE A 752 19.70 -4.88 -29.14
CA ILE A 752 19.83 -3.48 -28.72
C ILE A 752 21.19 -3.27 -28.09
N LYS A 753 21.98 -2.37 -28.64
CA LYS A 753 23.27 -1.97 -28.06
C LYS A 753 23.03 -0.98 -26.93
N VAL A 754 23.53 -1.29 -25.73
CA VAL A 754 23.51 -0.35 -24.60
C VAL A 754 24.90 0.20 -24.39
N LEU A 755 25.02 1.52 -24.28
CA LEU A 755 26.28 2.25 -24.06
C LEU A 755 26.27 2.91 -22.68
N PRO A 756 27.45 3.08 -22.03
CA PRO A 756 27.56 3.84 -20.79
C PRO A 756 27.07 5.29 -20.99
N PRO A 757 26.85 6.03 -19.89
CA PRO A 757 26.65 7.48 -19.99
C PRO A 757 27.81 8.13 -20.74
N ASP A 758 27.54 9.23 -21.47
CA ASP A 758 28.50 9.91 -22.35
C ASP A 758 28.22 11.40 -22.30
N ILE A 759 29.23 12.23 -21.94
CA ILE A 759 29.04 13.69 -21.74
C ILE A 759 28.65 14.44 -23.00
N GLY A 760 28.91 13.89 -24.19
CA GLY A 760 28.55 14.52 -25.48
C GLY A 760 27.22 14.03 -26.05
N VAL A 761 26.65 12.94 -25.51
CA VAL A 761 25.43 12.29 -26.05
C VAL A 761 24.32 12.22 -25.02
N SER A 762 24.65 11.84 -23.79
CA SER A 762 23.66 11.62 -22.72
C SER A 762 22.94 12.91 -22.34
N GLN A 763 21.66 12.77 -22.09
CA GLN A 763 20.83 13.72 -21.38
C GLN A 763 20.61 13.24 -19.95
N MET A 764 19.73 13.90 -19.20
CA MET A 764 19.33 13.38 -17.88
C MET A 764 18.71 12.00 -18.02
N LYS A 765 17.83 11.78 -19.01
CA LYS A 765 17.26 10.48 -19.37
C LYS A 765 18.08 9.80 -20.47
N CYS A 766 17.90 8.48 -20.64
CA CYS A 766 18.52 7.69 -21.69
C CYS A 766 18.19 8.25 -23.09
N VAL A 767 19.14 8.19 -23.99
CA VAL A 767 18.96 8.59 -25.40
C VAL A 767 18.92 7.33 -26.27
N SER A 768 17.87 7.19 -27.10
CA SER A 768 17.74 6.10 -28.07
C SER A 768 17.99 6.60 -29.51
N LYS A 769 18.77 5.84 -30.27
CA LYS A 769 19.02 6.12 -31.68
C LYS A 769 19.52 4.85 -32.40
N ASN A 770 18.89 4.49 -33.52
CA ASN A 770 19.36 3.39 -34.39
C ASN A 770 19.68 2.09 -33.63
N ARG A 771 18.72 1.54 -32.87
CA ARG A 771 18.87 0.34 -32.03
C ARG A 771 19.99 0.44 -30.98
N THR A 772 20.35 1.64 -30.58
CA THR A 772 21.31 1.90 -29.51
C THR A 772 20.65 2.73 -28.42
N VAL A 773 20.91 2.38 -27.17
CA VAL A 773 20.50 3.13 -25.98
C VAL A 773 21.77 3.60 -25.27
N THR A 774 21.94 4.92 -25.17
CA THR A 774 22.98 5.52 -24.32
C THR A 774 22.37 5.87 -22.98
N LEU A 775 22.96 5.39 -21.88
CA LEU A 775 22.43 5.60 -20.54
C LEU A 775 22.41 7.08 -20.15
N GLY A 776 21.39 7.49 -19.39
CA GLY A 776 21.21 8.85 -18.89
C GLY A 776 22.03 9.12 -17.62
N PHE A 777 22.25 10.40 -17.31
CA PHE A 777 22.94 10.80 -16.08
C PHE A 777 22.15 10.49 -14.81
N ASN A 778 20.80 10.42 -14.88
CA ASN A 778 19.94 10.03 -13.77
C ASN A 778 20.21 8.63 -13.20
N LEU A 779 20.85 7.76 -14.00
CA LEU A 779 21.21 6.40 -13.59
C LEU A 779 22.52 6.32 -12.80
N ILE A 780 23.33 7.39 -12.82
CA ILE A 780 24.57 7.46 -12.05
C ILE A 780 24.24 7.75 -10.59
N ALA A 781 24.85 7.00 -9.67
CA ALA A 781 24.60 7.14 -8.24
C ALA A 781 24.83 8.57 -7.73
N GLY A 782 23.79 9.17 -7.09
CA GLY A 782 23.82 10.49 -6.49
C GLY A 782 23.71 11.66 -7.47
N VAL A 783 23.53 11.41 -8.75
CA VAL A 783 23.37 12.45 -9.77
C VAL A 783 21.88 12.85 -9.83
N GLY A 784 21.60 14.14 -9.64
CA GLY A 784 20.30 14.77 -9.79
C GLY A 784 20.25 15.75 -10.97
N ASN A 785 19.14 16.45 -11.12
CA ASN A 785 18.82 17.31 -12.27
C ASN A 785 19.70 18.56 -12.47
N SER A 786 20.79 18.72 -11.72
CA SER A 786 21.63 19.94 -11.72
C SER A 786 22.84 19.89 -12.65
N ILE A 787 22.96 18.88 -13.51
CA ILE A 787 24.06 18.77 -14.46
C ILE A 787 23.82 19.66 -15.68
N VAL A 788 24.85 20.33 -16.11
CA VAL A 788 24.88 20.96 -17.43
C VAL A 788 25.42 19.92 -18.43
N PRO A 789 24.55 19.24 -19.20
CA PRO A 789 25.01 18.33 -20.23
C PRO A 789 25.53 19.19 -21.38
N ASN A 790 26.80 19.16 -21.62
CA ASN A 790 27.42 19.54 -22.90
C ASN A 790 28.93 19.43 -22.77
N GLY A 791 29.56 18.55 -23.48
CA GLY A 791 31.01 18.50 -23.39
C GLY A 791 31.66 17.76 -24.55
N ASN A 792 32.41 18.54 -25.33
CA ASN A 792 33.37 17.98 -26.27
C ASN A 792 34.75 17.82 -25.64
N ASN A 793 34.90 18.07 -24.34
CA ASN A 793 36.13 17.93 -23.57
C ASN A 793 35.78 17.66 -22.09
N ALA A 794 36.36 16.62 -21.53
CA ALA A 794 36.04 16.14 -20.19
C ALA A 794 36.47 17.13 -19.09
N GLU A 795 37.67 17.73 -19.23
CA GLU A 795 38.22 18.67 -18.27
C GLU A 795 37.36 19.95 -18.22
N GLN A 796 36.92 20.46 -19.38
CA GLN A 796 36.00 21.60 -19.43
C GLN A 796 34.65 21.28 -18.83
N PHE A 797 34.08 20.10 -19.12
CA PHE A 797 32.83 19.63 -18.52
C PHE A 797 32.92 19.60 -16.97
N LEU A 798 34.04 19.14 -16.40
CA LEU A 798 34.27 19.11 -14.96
C LEU A 798 34.38 20.54 -14.37
N VAL A 799 34.98 21.46 -15.09
CA VAL A 799 35.06 22.89 -14.71
C VAL A 799 33.68 23.54 -14.70
N ASP A 800 32.87 23.32 -15.76
CA ASP A 800 31.52 23.89 -15.92
C ASP A 800 30.59 23.37 -14.81
N ASN A 801 30.78 22.14 -14.37
CA ASN A 801 30.02 21.48 -13.32
C ASN A 801 30.67 21.52 -11.93
N VAL A 802 31.71 22.36 -11.74
CA VAL A 802 32.48 22.40 -10.49
C VAL A 802 31.68 22.73 -9.23
N LYS A 803 30.48 23.34 -9.37
CA LYS A 803 29.58 23.64 -8.25
C LYS A 803 28.92 22.37 -7.66
N LEU A 804 28.83 21.29 -8.43
CA LEU A 804 28.27 20.02 -7.96
C LEU A 804 29.13 19.44 -6.83
N ASN A 805 28.55 18.57 -6.02
CA ASN A 805 29.25 17.84 -4.97
C ASN A 805 30.41 17.02 -5.58
N LYS A 806 31.56 16.96 -4.88
CA LYS A 806 32.74 16.20 -5.27
C LYS A 806 32.43 14.74 -5.59
N THR A 807 31.59 14.09 -4.78
CA THR A 807 31.17 12.70 -4.98
C THR A 807 30.39 12.52 -6.30
N ILE A 808 29.53 13.47 -6.64
CA ILE A 808 28.76 13.45 -7.91
C ILE A 808 29.72 13.52 -9.10
N LEU A 809 30.65 14.47 -9.12
CA LEU A 809 31.64 14.60 -10.20
C LEU A 809 32.49 13.32 -10.35
N LYS A 810 32.93 12.75 -9.22
CA LYS A 810 33.69 11.49 -9.22
C LYS A 810 32.86 10.34 -9.76
N ASN A 811 31.56 10.25 -9.43
CA ASN A 811 30.68 9.20 -9.92
C ASN A 811 30.44 9.33 -11.43
N ILE A 812 30.39 10.53 -11.98
CA ILE A 812 30.30 10.74 -13.44
C ILE A 812 31.55 10.19 -14.13
N VAL A 813 32.74 10.51 -13.65
CA VAL A 813 33.98 9.97 -14.20
C VAL A 813 34.04 8.44 -14.04
N ARG A 814 33.73 7.93 -12.88
CA ARG A 814 33.71 6.48 -12.61
C ARG A 814 32.74 5.70 -13.50
N SER A 815 31.64 6.33 -13.94
CA SER A 815 30.68 5.69 -14.85
C SER A 815 31.19 5.51 -16.29
N GLY A 816 32.35 6.10 -16.64
CA GLY A 816 32.90 6.11 -17.99
C GLY A 816 32.39 7.22 -18.89
N ALA A 817 31.54 8.14 -18.35
CA ALA A 817 30.91 9.18 -19.16
C ALA A 817 31.87 10.15 -19.85
N CYS A 818 33.11 10.26 -19.37
CA CYS A 818 34.13 11.17 -19.86
C CYS A 818 35.11 10.52 -20.85
N ASP A 819 35.13 9.19 -20.96
CA ASP A 819 36.25 8.44 -21.62
C ASP A 819 36.49 8.82 -23.08
N ASN A 820 35.46 9.17 -23.83
CA ASN A 820 35.53 9.52 -25.26
C ASN A 820 36.02 10.95 -25.52
N TYR A 821 36.21 11.79 -24.50
CA TYR A 821 36.41 13.23 -24.59
C TYR A 821 37.68 13.72 -23.90
N THR A 822 38.61 12.83 -23.62
CA THR A 822 39.89 13.13 -22.96
C THR A 822 40.95 12.10 -23.34
N SER A 823 42.22 12.54 -23.26
CA SER A 823 43.38 11.62 -23.31
C SER A 823 43.80 11.12 -21.92
N LYS A 824 43.16 11.66 -20.83
CA LYS A 824 43.47 11.28 -19.47
C LYS A 824 42.70 10.02 -19.06
N THR A 825 43.34 9.24 -18.20
CA THR A 825 42.69 8.11 -17.55
C THR A 825 41.61 8.56 -16.55
N ARG A 826 40.68 7.66 -16.18
CA ARG A 826 39.69 7.94 -15.12
C ARG A 826 40.37 8.31 -13.81
N TRP A 827 41.48 7.70 -13.44
CA TRP A 827 42.25 8.02 -12.23
C TRP A 827 42.80 9.45 -12.27
N GLU A 828 43.39 9.88 -13.40
CA GLU A 828 43.82 11.27 -13.60
C GLU A 828 42.67 12.27 -13.45
N LEU A 829 41.48 11.96 -14.01
CA LEU A 829 40.31 12.81 -13.87
C LEU A 829 39.76 12.85 -12.43
N LEU A 830 39.85 11.75 -11.70
CA LEU A 830 39.44 11.70 -10.28
C LEU A 830 40.32 12.58 -9.41
N GLU A 831 41.66 12.56 -9.63
CA GLU A 831 42.59 13.46 -8.95
C GLU A 831 42.40 14.91 -9.42
N TYR A 832 42.15 15.12 -10.71
CA TYR A 832 41.86 16.44 -11.26
C TYR A 832 40.64 17.08 -10.59
N ILE A 833 39.57 16.30 -10.27
CA ILE A 833 38.45 16.77 -9.49
C ILE A 833 38.89 17.18 -8.09
N ASP A 834 39.78 16.41 -7.45
CA ASP A 834 40.28 16.74 -6.13
C ASP A 834 41.08 18.05 -6.13
N TRP A 835 41.91 18.25 -7.18
CA TRP A 835 42.63 19.50 -7.41
C TRP A 835 41.71 20.68 -7.69
N LEU A 836 40.65 20.52 -8.54
CA LEU A 836 39.66 21.57 -8.84
C LEU A 836 38.91 22.03 -7.58
N LYS A 837 38.63 21.12 -6.69
CA LYS A 837 37.86 21.37 -5.44
C LYS A 837 38.71 21.94 -4.32
N ASP A 838 40.03 21.83 -4.37
CA ASP A 838 40.94 22.41 -3.38
C ASP A 838 41.32 23.83 -3.79
N LYS A 839 40.72 24.84 -3.18
CA LYS A 839 40.97 26.27 -3.48
C LYS A 839 42.43 26.70 -3.31
N ARG A 840 43.27 25.93 -2.61
CA ARG A 840 44.71 26.20 -2.44
C ARG A 840 45.51 25.59 -3.58
N LYS A 841 45.17 24.37 -4.00
CA LYS A 841 45.89 23.62 -5.05
C LYS A 841 45.52 24.07 -6.47
N SER A 842 44.29 24.52 -6.71
CA SER A 842 43.80 24.95 -8.04
C SER A 842 44.45 26.23 -8.60
N LYS A 843 45.35 26.88 -7.84
CA LYS A 843 46.19 28.00 -8.30
C LYS A 843 47.51 27.60 -8.95
N GLY A 844 47.86 26.30 -8.93
CA GLY A 844 49.09 25.74 -9.56
C GLY A 844 48.74 24.88 -10.75
N GLU A 845 49.74 24.19 -11.30
CA GLU A 845 49.56 23.16 -12.33
C GLU A 845 49.08 21.85 -11.70
N PHE A 846 48.21 21.13 -12.40
CA PHE A 846 47.76 19.79 -12.00
C PHE A 846 48.83 18.76 -12.34
N VAL A 847 49.25 17.96 -11.35
CA VAL A 847 50.18 16.85 -11.49
C VAL A 847 49.52 15.58 -10.94
N TYR A 848 49.54 14.54 -11.74
CA TYR A 848 48.99 13.23 -11.37
C TYR A 848 49.94 12.43 -10.46
N SER A 849 49.43 11.86 -9.37
CA SER A 849 50.25 11.10 -8.40
C SER A 849 50.63 9.71 -8.84
N GLY A 850 49.85 9.12 -9.77
CA GLY A 850 50.08 7.77 -10.27
C GLY A 850 49.32 6.67 -9.50
N GLU A 851 48.51 7.03 -8.50
CA GLU A 851 47.76 6.05 -7.70
C GLU A 851 46.57 5.45 -8.46
N GLN A 852 46.46 4.11 -8.42
CA GLN A 852 45.39 3.35 -9.06
C GLN A 852 44.79 2.33 -8.07
N GLU A 853 43.66 2.67 -7.42
CA GLU A 853 43.06 1.82 -6.41
C GLU A 853 42.02 0.83 -6.97
N GLU A 854 41.19 1.26 -7.93
CA GLU A 854 40.05 0.49 -8.44
C GLU A 854 40.21 0.21 -9.96
N SER A 855 39.66 -0.92 -10.47
CA SER A 855 39.55 -1.12 -11.92
C SER A 855 38.39 -0.32 -12.51
N TYR A 856 38.39 -0.10 -13.82
CA TYR A 856 37.30 0.61 -14.51
C TYR A 856 35.93 -0.12 -14.30
N GLY A 857 35.93 -1.45 -14.37
CA GLY A 857 34.71 -2.23 -14.14
C GLY A 857 34.18 -2.10 -12.70
N GLN A 858 35.08 -2.03 -11.69
CA GLN A 858 34.69 -1.78 -10.32
C GLN A 858 34.06 -0.38 -10.15
N MET A 859 34.66 0.64 -10.78
CA MET A 859 34.13 2.02 -10.79
C MET A 859 32.75 2.07 -11.42
N GLU A 860 32.53 1.42 -12.56
CA GLU A 860 31.23 1.35 -13.25
C GLU A 860 30.20 0.64 -12.40
N PHE A 861 30.54 -0.51 -11.82
CA PHE A 861 29.62 -1.25 -10.96
C PHE A 861 29.21 -0.45 -9.71
N ALA A 862 30.13 0.26 -9.10
CA ALA A 862 29.85 1.09 -7.93
C ALA A 862 28.82 2.20 -8.24
N THR A 863 28.85 2.74 -9.45
CA THR A 863 28.02 3.90 -9.87
C THR A 863 26.75 3.54 -10.62
N LEU A 864 26.80 2.49 -11.49
CA LEU A 864 25.72 2.09 -12.38
C LEU A 864 25.04 0.77 -11.99
N ARG A 865 25.62 -0.01 -11.08
CA ARG A 865 25.26 -1.42 -10.81
C ARG A 865 25.35 -2.32 -12.05
N TYR A 866 26.13 -1.92 -13.02
CA TYR A 866 26.47 -2.64 -14.24
C TYR A 866 27.88 -2.30 -14.68
N THR A 867 28.53 -3.17 -15.48
CA THR A 867 29.86 -2.94 -15.99
C THR A 867 29.90 -3.09 -17.50
N PHE A 868 30.45 -2.11 -18.17
CA PHE A 868 30.72 -2.13 -19.60
C PHE A 868 32.15 -2.66 -19.86
N THR A 869 33.04 -2.47 -18.89
CA THR A 869 34.42 -2.95 -18.89
C THR A 869 34.50 -4.28 -18.13
N ASP A 870 35.26 -5.28 -18.65
CA ASP A 870 35.45 -6.54 -17.95
C ASP A 870 36.28 -6.31 -16.66
N MET A 871 35.59 -6.22 -15.53
CA MET A 871 36.19 -5.96 -14.21
C MET A 871 37.09 -7.11 -13.73
N PHE A 872 37.04 -8.28 -14.38
CA PHE A 872 37.78 -9.47 -14.02
C PHE A 872 39.06 -9.63 -14.85
N ALA A 873 39.20 -8.84 -15.94
CA ALA A 873 40.32 -8.96 -16.87
C ALA A 873 41.70 -8.70 -16.22
N ASP A 874 41.75 -7.80 -15.25
CA ASP A 874 42.98 -7.39 -14.58
C ASP A 874 43.45 -8.36 -13.46
N TYR A 875 42.63 -9.37 -13.15
CA TYR A 875 42.96 -10.31 -12.08
C TYR A 875 43.48 -11.63 -12.58
N ASP A 876 44.34 -12.24 -11.75
CA ASP A 876 44.82 -13.61 -12.02
C ASP A 876 43.68 -14.61 -11.80
N ASN A 877 43.31 -15.30 -12.85
CA ASN A 877 42.25 -16.28 -12.86
C ASN A 877 42.75 -17.71 -13.21
N SER A 878 44.04 -17.96 -13.08
CA SER A 878 44.66 -19.25 -13.44
C SER A 878 44.06 -20.45 -12.69
N ILE A 879 43.47 -20.24 -11.50
CA ILE A 879 42.84 -21.27 -10.67
C ILE A 879 41.31 -21.24 -10.69
N VAL A 880 40.71 -20.39 -11.54
CA VAL A 880 39.26 -20.23 -11.63
C VAL A 880 38.71 -21.21 -12.65
N ASP A 881 37.81 -22.09 -12.23
CA ASP A 881 37.11 -23.06 -13.08
C ASP A 881 35.64 -22.69 -13.38
N GLY A 882 35.15 -21.61 -12.78
CA GLY A 882 33.78 -21.08 -12.93
C GLY A 882 32.70 -21.83 -12.12
N ASN A 883 32.99 -23.02 -11.62
CA ASN A 883 32.08 -23.85 -10.84
C ASN A 883 32.48 -24.00 -9.38
N THR A 884 33.66 -24.58 -9.13
CA THR A 884 34.18 -24.84 -7.78
C THR A 884 35.05 -23.69 -7.29
N ASN A 885 35.84 -23.08 -8.15
CA ASN A 885 36.63 -21.89 -7.84
C ASN A 885 36.15 -20.73 -8.68
N ILE A 886 35.65 -19.70 -8.07
CA ILE A 886 35.12 -18.51 -8.74
C ILE A 886 35.92 -17.25 -8.38
N LEU A 887 36.18 -16.41 -9.37
CA LEU A 887 36.59 -15.03 -9.14
C LEU A 887 35.36 -14.17 -9.02
N ALA A 888 35.16 -13.52 -7.88
CA ALA A 888 33.95 -12.79 -7.59
C ALA A 888 34.16 -11.50 -6.79
N LEU A 889 33.43 -10.47 -7.17
CA LEU A 889 33.30 -9.23 -6.42
C LEU A 889 32.21 -9.41 -5.33
N ILE A 890 32.48 -9.03 -4.10
CA ILE A 890 31.47 -8.98 -3.05
C ILE A 890 30.66 -7.71 -3.19
N THR A 891 29.38 -7.85 -3.43
CA THR A 891 28.41 -6.74 -3.58
C THR A 891 27.69 -6.41 -2.30
N LYS A 892 27.47 -7.42 -1.42
CA LYS A 892 26.79 -7.25 -0.12
C LYS A 892 27.23 -8.32 0.86
N ILE A 893 27.30 -7.96 2.14
CA ILE A 893 27.55 -8.88 3.25
C ILE A 893 26.48 -8.64 4.31
N LYS A 894 25.85 -9.72 4.76
CA LYS A 894 24.96 -9.72 5.93
C LYS A 894 25.51 -10.69 6.96
N ASN A 895 26.17 -10.17 7.98
CA ASN A 895 26.68 -10.95 9.10
C ASN A 895 25.53 -11.44 9.98
N THR A 896 25.63 -12.68 10.45
CA THR A 896 24.65 -13.35 11.31
C THR A 896 25.35 -14.45 12.11
N ARG A 897 24.60 -15.28 12.83
CA ARG A 897 25.12 -16.44 13.57
C ARG A 897 24.37 -17.70 13.18
N THR A 898 25.03 -18.83 13.27
CA THR A 898 24.40 -20.14 13.11
C THR A 898 23.50 -20.45 14.31
N LYS A 899 22.62 -21.47 14.22
CA LYS A 899 21.84 -21.99 15.35
C LYS A 899 22.66 -22.42 16.58
N LYS A 900 23.96 -22.66 16.41
CA LYS A 900 24.89 -22.98 17.49
C LYS A 900 25.72 -21.77 17.94
N GLY A 901 25.31 -20.55 17.59
CA GLY A 901 25.94 -19.28 17.98
C GLY A 901 27.25 -18.96 17.24
N LYS A 902 27.73 -19.78 16.29
CA LYS A 902 28.96 -19.53 15.54
C LYS A 902 28.75 -18.41 14.51
N PRO A 903 29.73 -17.52 14.30
CA PRO A 903 29.65 -16.49 13.27
C PRO A 903 29.43 -17.07 11.87
N MET A 904 28.59 -16.43 11.06
CA MET A 904 28.41 -16.71 9.63
C MET A 904 28.03 -15.44 8.88
N ALA A 905 28.18 -15.44 7.56
CA ALA A 905 27.68 -14.38 6.70
C ALA A 905 26.94 -14.93 5.48
N PHE A 906 25.90 -14.21 5.07
CA PHE A 906 25.37 -14.32 3.72
C PHE A 906 26.05 -13.26 2.85
N VAL A 907 26.64 -13.73 1.74
CA VAL A 907 27.47 -12.92 0.84
C VAL A 907 26.82 -12.91 -0.53
N GLU A 908 26.45 -11.74 -1.01
CA GLU A 908 26.06 -11.57 -2.40
C GLU A 908 27.29 -11.23 -3.22
N THR A 909 27.49 -11.98 -4.30
CA THR A 909 28.68 -11.86 -5.14
C THR A 909 28.30 -11.72 -6.60
N LEU A 910 29.15 -11.05 -7.36
CA LEU A 910 29.12 -10.98 -8.82
C LEU A 910 30.37 -11.64 -9.38
N SER A 911 30.21 -12.65 -10.20
CA SER A 911 31.27 -13.27 -10.99
C SER A 911 31.02 -13.05 -12.48
N LYS A 912 31.95 -13.42 -13.33
CA LYS A 912 31.87 -13.19 -14.78
C LYS A 912 30.61 -13.79 -15.43
N ASP A 913 30.16 -14.92 -14.91
CA ASP A 913 29.02 -15.67 -15.45
C ASP A 913 27.67 -15.27 -14.82
N LYS A 914 27.63 -14.96 -13.52
CA LYS A 914 26.39 -14.66 -12.81
C LYS A 914 26.56 -14.04 -11.42
N ALA A 915 25.49 -13.44 -10.90
CA ALA A 915 25.37 -13.11 -9.48
C ALA A 915 25.02 -14.37 -8.67
N ARG A 916 25.59 -14.49 -7.47
CA ARG A 916 25.33 -15.61 -6.54
C ARG A 916 25.03 -15.09 -5.15
N LYS A 917 24.18 -15.83 -4.41
CA LYS A 917 24.01 -15.66 -2.96
C LYS A 917 24.66 -16.86 -2.29
N LEU A 918 25.68 -16.59 -1.51
CA LEU A 918 26.54 -17.60 -0.89
C LEU A 918 26.50 -17.47 0.63
N ALA A 919 26.73 -18.55 1.34
CA ALA A 919 26.91 -18.56 2.78
C ALA A 919 28.36 -18.86 3.16
N TYR A 920 28.90 -18.17 4.15
CA TYR A 920 30.23 -18.41 4.70
C TYR A 920 30.13 -18.70 6.19
N PHE A 921 30.77 -19.78 6.66
CA PHE A 921 30.75 -20.29 8.03
C PHE A 921 32.15 -20.37 8.70
N GLY A 922 33.12 -19.69 8.20
CA GLY A 922 34.51 -19.80 8.67
C GLY A 922 34.95 -18.66 9.59
N ASP A 923 36.10 -18.81 10.17
CA ASP A 923 36.69 -17.89 11.15
C ASP A 923 37.28 -16.61 10.51
N LYS A 924 37.41 -16.56 9.17
CA LYS A 924 37.95 -15.41 8.40
C LYS A 924 36.85 -14.41 7.99
N LEU A 925 35.75 -14.34 8.73
CA LEU A 925 34.61 -13.50 8.38
C LEU A 925 34.98 -12.02 8.25
N GLU A 926 35.88 -11.52 9.09
CA GLU A 926 36.31 -10.13 9.10
C GLU A 926 37.19 -9.76 7.90
N GLU A 927 37.78 -10.76 7.22
CA GLU A 927 38.57 -10.56 6.01
C GLU A 927 37.72 -10.31 4.76
N LEU A 928 36.42 -10.72 4.78
CA LEU A 928 35.46 -10.46 3.71
C LEU A 928 35.01 -9.00 3.74
N LYS A 929 35.29 -8.24 2.71
CA LYS A 929 34.91 -6.84 2.58
C LYS A 929 34.09 -6.59 1.32
N LYS A 930 33.00 -5.83 1.47
CA LYS A 930 32.21 -5.37 0.34
C LYS A 930 33.08 -4.51 -0.59
N GLY A 931 32.94 -4.73 -1.89
CA GLY A 931 33.70 -4.00 -2.91
C GLY A 931 35.04 -4.66 -3.27
N ASN A 932 35.48 -5.67 -2.53
CA ASN A 932 36.72 -6.38 -2.83
C ASN A 932 36.48 -7.61 -3.70
N MET A 933 37.53 -7.97 -4.45
CA MET A 933 37.59 -9.13 -5.34
C MET A 933 38.26 -10.31 -4.65
N TYR A 934 37.59 -11.46 -4.71
CA TYR A 934 38.09 -12.70 -4.08
C TYR A 934 38.03 -13.87 -5.07
N ILE A 935 38.98 -14.80 -4.94
CA ILE A 935 38.83 -16.15 -5.48
C ILE A 935 38.23 -17.00 -4.37
N MET A 936 37.02 -17.52 -4.59
CA MET A 936 36.24 -18.26 -3.61
C MET A 936 36.12 -19.72 -4.03
N GLN A 937 36.47 -20.63 -3.13
CA GLN A 937 36.20 -22.05 -3.30
C GLN A 937 34.78 -22.37 -2.80
N LEU A 938 33.95 -22.91 -3.67
CA LEU A 938 32.54 -23.19 -3.41
C LEU A 938 32.26 -24.69 -3.25
N ASP A 939 31.32 -24.96 -2.36
CA ASP A 939 30.59 -26.21 -2.31
C ASP A 939 29.12 -25.87 -2.43
N ASN A 940 28.57 -25.99 -3.62
CA ASN A 940 27.24 -25.50 -3.99
C ASN A 940 27.08 -23.98 -3.69
N THR A 941 26.31 -23.64 -2.66
CA THR A 941 26.06 -22.25 -2.24
C THR A 941 26.88 -21.84 -0.99
N VAL A 942 27.84 -22.65 -0.59
CA VAL A 942 28.68 -22.39 0.60
C VAL A 942 30.10 -22.07 0.17
N ILE A 943 30.64 -20.97 0.69
CA ILE A 943 32.07 -20.64 0.54
C ILE A 943 32.82 -21.51 1.54
N ARG A 944 33.74 -22.37 1.06
CA ARG A 944 34.60 -23.23 1.88
C ARG A 944 35.84 -22.49 2.30
N ASP A 945 36.47 -21.79 1.36
CA ASP A 945 37.64 -20.93 1.60
C ASP A 945 37.68 -19.80 0.57
N PHE A 946 38.46 -18.78 0.84
CA PHE A 946 38.66 -17.66 -0.08
C PHE A 946 40.04 -17.03 0.12
N ILE A 947 40.53 -16.44 -0.94
CA ILE A 947 41.73 -15.58 -0.95
C ILE A 947 41.41 -14.25 -1.66
N THR A 948 42.06 -13.18 -1.22
CA THR A 948 41.96 -11.90 -1.95
C THR A 948 42.59 -12.06 -3.33
N ALA A 949 41.82 -11.70 -4.36
CA ALA A 949 42.33 -11.82 -5.74
C ALA A 949 43.46 -10.82 -6.00
N LYS A 950 44.53 -11.28 -6.59
CA LYS A 950 45.66 -10.42 -6.98
C LYS A 950 45.46 -9.92 -8.40
N LYS A 951 45.76 -8.64 -8.64
CA LYS A 951 45.88 -8.12 -10.00
C LYS A 951 47.05 -8.78 -10.71
N ARG A 952 46.94 -8.95 -12.01
CA ARG A 952 48.04 -9.36 -12.86
C ARG A 952 49.10 -8.26 -12.82
N ALA A 953 50.39 -8.66 -12.75
CA ALA A 953 51.51 -7.73 -12.74
C ALA A 953 51.61 -6.96 -14.06
#